data_1251448e66ae0e7231355d8b82452108
#
_entry.id   1251448e66ae0e7231355d8b82452108
#
_cell.length_a   1.000
_cell.length_b   1.000
_cell.length_c   1.000
_cell.angle_alpha   90.00
_cell.angle_beta   90.00
_cell.angle_gamma   90.00
#
_symmetry.space_group_name_H-M   'P 1'
#
loop_
_entity.id
_entity.type
_entity.pdbx_description
1 polymer ?
#
loop_
_entity_poly.entity_id
_entity_poly.type
_entity_poly.pdbx_seq_one_letter_code
_entity_poly.pdbx_strand_id
1 'polypeptide(L)'
;MNINSLTIKAQEALQAAVSLAREQGNQAVEPLHLLNVLVREDDSLSVFLLGRVGVNVRGLRGEVERAVRGLPHVSGGGEQFFSQDTTKVIQRAVDFTKNFGDKYASVEHLLLGLIAERGTAADLLKGAGATEKELLEAIRVFRKGATVDSQTASQEFDALGKYAINLNEMARSGKLDPVIGRDEEIRRVLQILSRRTKNNPMLVGEPGVGKTAIAEGIAHRIVNGDVPENLRSKVIYSLDMGALIAGAKYQGEFEERLKAVVQEVTASEGEILLFIDEIHTLVGAGKSSGAMDAANILKPALARGELRTIGATTLDEFQKYFEQDKALERRFQKVMVDEPTAEDAISILRGLKDRYENHHQVRIKDEAIVAAVELSQRYITSRFLPDKAIDLIDEAASKLRLEMNSVPEEIDVLDRRVRQLEIEREAIRRENDKERVEQLTHEIEELGAKRAELRAKWEGERDVLKKIQENKDRIEHLKIEAQQAERQGDYGRVAEIRYGKIQEAEKQIAALQDEFRAASASGAMIKEEVDAEDVAEVVSRWTGIPVSRMLASEREKLLHMEEELHRRVVGQDLAIAAVSDAVRRSRAGLNDPRKPIGSFIFLGTTGVGKPELAKALAEFLFNDDNMLTRIDMSEYQERHSVSRLVGAPPGYVGYDEGGQLTEAVRRKPYSVVLLDEIEKAHPDVFNILLQVLDDGRLTDNKGRTVDFRNTIIIMTSNMGAQVIQENFAPAFDGNKISPEVVEKTRLEVIEQLKMQLKPEFLNRIDEIVMFEPLTHEDIGRIVDIQMNIVRKLLKENNIELDYTKKAKEWIARIGYDPLYGARPVKRTIQRYVVNDLSKRILAGDVNREHPIVIDADADGLTFKN
;
A
#
# COMPACT_ATOMS: atom_id res chain seq x y z
N MET A 1 31.45 43.02 -28.17
CA MET A 1 30.44 42.73 -27.14
C MET A 1 31.06 41.80 -26.13
N ASN A 2 31.12 42.15 -24.84
CA ASN A 2 31.80 41.29 -23.87
C ASN A 2 30.72 40.38 -23.19
N ILE A 3 30.50 39.21 -23.79
CA ILE A 3 29.52 38.21 -23.29
C ILE A 3 29.89 37.73 -21.89
N ASN A 4 31.18 37.84 -21.51
CA ASN A 4 31.66 37.42 -20.18
C ASN A 4 31.18 38.33 -19.02
N SER A 5 30.58 39.48 -19.31
CA SER A 5 29.94 40.37 -18.31
C SER A 5 28.49 40.01 -17.99
N LEU A 6 27.99 38.93 -18.55
CA LEU A 6 26.63 38.42 -18.37
C LEU A 6 26.62 37.15 -17.52
N THR A 7 25.55 36.95 -16.76
CA THR A 7 25.32 35.65 -16.09
C THR A 7 24.98 34.58 -17.09
N ILE A 8 25.19 33.29 -16.70
CA ILE A 8 24.93 32.15 -17.56
C ILE A 8 23.50 32.18 -18.10
N LYS A 9 22.48 32.45 -17.26
CA LYS A 9 21.09 32.56 -17.69
C LYS A 9 20.85 33.72 -18.67
N ALA A 10 21.52 34.82 -18.51
CA ALA A 10 21.40 35.91 -19.45
C ALA A 10 22.05 35.57 -20.81
N GLN A 11 23.13 34.79 -20.80
CA GLN A 11 23.74 34.25 -22.01
C GLN A 11 22.85 33.22 -22.72
N GLU A 12 22.21 32.33 -21.95
CA GLU A 12 21.23 31.35 -22.45
C GLU A 12 20.03 32.06 -23.10
N ALA A 13 19.51 33.10 -22.47
CA ALA A 13 18.39 33.88 -23.01
C ALA A 13 18.77 34.53 -24.35
N LEU A 14 20.01 35.02 -24.50
CA LEU A 14 20.51 35.55 -25.77
C LEU A 14 20.68 34.48 -26.83
N GLN A 15 21.18 33.31 -26.46
CA GLN A 15 21.29 32.16 -27.39
C GLN A 15 19.90 31.67 -27.84
N ALA A 16 18.93 31.62 -26.92
CA ALA A 16 17.56 31.29 -27.27
C ALA A 16 16.92 32.31 -28.21
N ALA A 17 17.21 33.60 -28.03
CA ALA A 17 16.79 34.67 -28.95
C ALA A 17 17.40 34.51 -30.35
N VAL A 18 18.68 34.10 -30.45
CA VAL A 18 19.34 33.76 -31.74
C VAL A 18 18.66 32.55 -32.40
N SER A 19 18.36 31.52 -31.62
CA SER A 19 17.67 30.32 -32.12
C SER A 19 16.25 30.65 -32.63
N LEU A 20 15.52 31.48 -31.89
CA LEU A 20 14.19 31.95 -32.28
C LEU A 20 14.24 32.74 -33.59
N ALA A 21 15.20 33.67 -33.73
CA ALA A 21 15.36 34.45 -34.96
C ALA A 21 15.66 33.52 -36.15
N ARG A 22 16.48 32.48 -35.96
CA ARG A 22 16.75 31.46 -36.99
C ARG A 22 15.49 30.69 -37.38
N GLU A 23 14.71 30.22 -36.40
CA GLU A 23 13.46 29.48 -36.63
C GLU A 23 12.43 30.33 -37.40
N GLN A 24 12.41 31.63 -37.14
CA GLN A 24 11.50 32.58 -37.80
C GLN A 24 12.04 33.12 -39.12
N GLY A 25 13.22 32.69 -39.57
CA GLY A 25 13.83 33.15 -40.81
C GLY A 25 14.31 34.59 -40.76
N ASN A 26 14.59 35.17 -39.60
CA ASN A 26 15.10 36.53 -39.41
C ASN A 26 16.66 36.51 -39.38
N GLN A 27 17.31 37.37 -40.14
CA GLN A 27 18.79 37.47 -40.13
C GLN A 27 19.29 38.29 -38.96
N ALA A 28 18.55 39.36 -38.58
CA ALA A 28 18.90 40.17 -37.43
C ALA A 28 18.13 39.71 -36.19
N VAL A 29 18.84 39.57 -35.07
CA VAL A 29 18.25 39.30 -33.75
C VAL A 29 17.81 40.61 -33.15
N GLU A 30 16.53 40.90 -33.22
CA GLU A 30 15.90 42.12 -32.73
C GLU A 30 15.54 42.03 -31.21
N PRO A 31 15.35 43.18 -30.50
CA PRO A 31 14.92 43.17 -29.10
C PRO A 31 13.64 42.39 -28.84
N LEU A 32 12.76 42.30 -29.83
CA LEU A 32 11.52 41.49 -29.75
C LEU A 32 11.78 39.99 -29.58
N HIS A 33 12.83 39.45 -30.18
CA HIS A 33 13.22 38.03 -29.99
C HIS A 33 13.64 37.81 -28.53
N LEU A 34 14.44 38.73 -27.97
CA LEU A 34 14.86 38.63 -26.56
C LEU A 34 13.66 38.77 -25.62
N LEU A 35 12.77 39.75 -25.86
CA LEU A 35 11.56 39.89 -25.06
C LEU A 35 10.67 38.64 -25.12
N ASN A 36 10.51 38.05 -26.31
CA ASN A 36 9.72 36.79 -26.47
C ASN A 36 10.30 35.67 -25.62
N VAL A 37 11.61 35.47 -25.63
CA VAL A 37 12.28 34.44 -24.79
C VAL A 37 12.04 34.72 -23.31
N LEU A 38 12.18 35.94 -22.85
CA LEU A 38 12.05 36.33 -21.44
C LEU A 38 10.63 36.15 -20.88
N VAL A 39 9.57 36.23 -21.74
CA VAL A 39 8.18 36.10 -21.31
C VAL A 39 7.57 34.75 -21.69
N ARG A 40 8.34 33.80 -22.28
CA ARG A 40 7.86 32.54 -22.82
C ARG A 40 7.49 31.52 -21.74
N GLU A 41 8.31 31.41 -20.70
CA GLU A 41 8.13 30.43 -19.61
C GLU A 41 7.39 31.07 -18.44
N ASP A 42 6.33 30.44 -17.94
CA ASP A 42 5.49 30.98 -16.86
C ASP A 42 6.27 31.11 -15.54
N ASP A 43 7.28 30.27 -15.32
CA ASP A 43 8.12 30.27 -14.11
C ASP A 43 9.37 31.14 -14.22
N SER A 44 9.48 31.97 -15.27
CA SER A 44 10.66 32.84 -15.43
C SER A 44 10.65 34.02 -14.48
N LEU A 45 11.85 34.45 -14.01
CA LEU A 45 12.01 35.64 -13.18
C LEU A 45 11.40 36.87 -13.84
N SER A 46 11.50 36.99 -15.16
CA SER A 46 10.93 38.13 -15.92
C SER A 46 9.41 38.16 -15.82
N VAL A 47 8.74 37.00 -15.92
CA VAL A 47 7.28 36.85 -15.77
C VAL A 47 6.86 37.23 -14.36
N PHE A 48 7.56 36.72 -13.35
CA PHE A 48 7.33 37.07 -11.95
C PHE A 48 7.43 38.58 -11.69
N LEU A 49 8.50 39.22 -12.14
CA LEU A 49 8.71 40.66 -11.96
C LEU A 49 7.64 41.49 -12.68
N LEU A 50 7.31 41.13 -13.93
CA LEU A 50 6.23 41.77 -14.68
C LEU A 50 4.86 41.60 -14.01
N GLY A 51 4.55 40.43 -13.50
CA GLY A 51 3.32 40.17 -12.75
C GLY A 51 3.23 41.03 -11.47
N ARG A 52 4.35 41.22 -10.75
CA ARG A 52 4.40 42.04 -9.55
C ARG A 52 4.14 43.54 -9.81
N VAL A 53 4.49 43.99 -11.01
CA VAL A 53 4.22 45.38 -11.49
C VAL A 53 2.82 45.50 -12.07
N GLY A 54 2.01 44.45 -12.05
CA GLY A 54 0.62 44.45 -12.51
C GLY A 54 0.41 44.23 -14.00
N VAL A 55 1.43 43.73 -14.71
CA VAL A 55 1.36 43.46 -16.16
C VAL A 55 0.59 42.18 -16.42
N ASN A 56 -0.36 42.21 -17.35
CA ASN A 56 -0.99 41.00 -17.88
C ASN A 56 -0.03 40.26 -18.84
N VAL A 57 0.80 39.38 -18.28
CA VAL A 57 1.84 38.70 -19.04
C VAL A 57 1.28 37.82 -20.17
N ARG A 58 0.12 37.19 -20.01
CA ARG A 58 -0.52 36.41 -21.07
C ARG A 58 -0.92 37.27 -22.27
N GLY A 59 -1.47 38.46 -22.00
CA GLY A 59 -1.78 39.44 -23.05
C GLY A 59 -0.50 39.90 -23.75
N LEU A 60 0.52 40.30 -22.98
CA LEU A 60 1.80 40.75 -23.50
C LEU A 60 2.49 39.68 -24.38
N ARG A 61 2.49 38.40 -23.95
CA ARG A 61 3.06 37.28 -24.74
C ARG A 61 2.42 37.21 -26.14
N GLY A 62 1.09 37.27 -26.21
CA GLY A 62 0.38 37.22 -27.50
C GLY A 62 0.69 38.41 -28.41
N GLU A 63 0.95 39.62 -27.86
CA GLU A 63 1.34 40.79 -28.61
C GLU A 63 2.81 40.70 -29.10
N VAL A 64 3.70 40.22 -28.26
CA VAL A 64 5.13 39.99 -28.59
C VAL A 64 5.24 38.92 -29.70
N GLU A 65 4.52 37.82 -29.62
CA GLU A 65 4.51 36.80 -30.66
C GLU A 65 4.01 37.32 -32.00
N ARG A 66 2.95 38.12 -32.00
CA ARG A 66 2.44 38.78 -33.24
C ARG A 66 3.47 39.75 -33.81
N ALA A 67 4.13 40.53 -32.96
CA ALA A 67 5.17 41.48 -33.40
C ALA A 67 6.41 40.75 -33.97
N VAL A 68 6.83 39.63 -33.39
CA VAL A 68 7.93 38.81 -33.89
C VAL A 68 7.60 38.22 -35.26
N ARG A 69 6.39 37.72 -35.46
CA ARG A 69 5.91 37.20 -36.77
C ARG A 69 5.83 38.29 -37.84
N GLY A 70 5.72 39.55 -37.45
CA GLY A 70 5.69 40.72 -38.37
C GLY A 70 7.08 41.18 -38.81
N LEU A 71 8.16 40.63 -38.29
CA LEU A 71 9.52 40.99 -38.66
C LEU A 71 9.87 40.51 -40.07
N PRO A 72 10.77 41.23 -40.82
CA PRO A 72 11.15 40.83 -42.16
C PRO A 72 11.82 39.44 -42.23
N HIS A 73 11.31 38.59 -43.09
CA HIS A 73 11.88 37.28 -43.37
C HIS A 73 12.84 37.36 -44.55
N VAL A 74 14.00 36.73 -44.43
CA VAL A 74 15.02 36.64 -45.48
C VAL A 74 15.18 35.18 -45.93
N SER A 75 14.90 34.92 -47.19
CA SER A 75 15.09 33.59 -47.81
C SER A 75 16.61 33.45 -48.20
N GLY A 76 17.39 32.79 -47.37
CA GLY A 76 18.78 32.47 -47.66
C GLY A 76 19.57 32.31 -46.36
N GLY A 77 20.27 31.17 -46.21
CA GLY A 77 21.03 30.82 -45.01
C GLY A 77 22.26 31.71 -44.78
N GLY A 78 22.09 32.71 -43.95
CA GLY A 78 23.16 33.53 -43.39
C GLY A 78 23.27 33.36 -41.87
N GLU A 79 24.45 33.64 -41.31
CA GLU A 79 24.64 33.71 -39.86
C GLU A 79 23.79 34.83 -39.28
N GLN A 80 23.11 34.54 -38.15
CA GLN A 80 22.35 35.54 -37.42
C GLN A 80 23.29 36.52 -36.71
N PHE A 81 22.97 37.81 -36.71
CA PHE A 81 23.69 38.84 -35.99
C PHE A 81 22.75 39.68 -35.13
N PHE A 82 23.26 40.19 -34.03
CA PHE A 82 22.47 41.11 -33.17
C PHE A 82 22.29 42.45 -33.87
N SER A 83 21.06 42.93 -33.92
CA SER A 83 20.78 44.26 -34.44
C SER A 83 21.46 45.36 -33.58
N GLN A 84 21.64 46.54 -34.15
CA GLN A 84 22.17 47.68 -33.36
C GLN A 84 21.33 47.94 -32.11
N ASP A 85 20.02 47.81 -32.20
CA ASP A 85 19.11 48.10 -31.08
C ASP A 85 19.20 46.98 -30.00
N THR A 86 19.33 45.69 -30.38
CA THR A 86 19.63 44.63 -29.41
C THR A 86 21.00 44.83 -28.73
N THR A 87 22.01 45.28 -29.47
CA THR A 87 23.31 45.62 -28.91
C THR A 87 23.23 46.76 -27.89
N LYS A 88 22.41 47.79 -28.14
CA LYS A 88 22.15 48.89 -27.20
C LYS A 88 21.42 48.38 -25.96
N VAL A 89 20.38 47.51 -26.12
CA VAL A 89 19.67 46.90 -25.00
C VAL A 89 20.62 46.15 -24.07
N ILE A 90 21.55 45.35 -24.63
CA ILE A 90 22.54 44.63 -23.83
C ILE A 90 23.48 45.59 -23.13
N GLN A 91 23.93 46.65 -23.82
CA GLN A 91 24.82 47.65 -23.21
C GLN A 91 24.09 48.37 -22.04
N ARG A 92 22.83 48.75 -22.22
CA ARG A 92 21.99 49.29 -21.15
C ARG A 92 21.83 48.33 -19.98
N ALA A 93 21.62 47.05 -20.24
CA ALA A 93 21.56 46.04 -19.20
C ALA A 93 22.84 45.97 -18.36
N VAL A 94 24.02 46.04 -19.01
CA VAL A 94 25.33 46.14 -18.32
C VAL A 94 25.48 47.46 -17.55
N ASP A 95 24.98 48.60 -18.06
CA ASP A 95 25.01 49.86 -17.31
C ASP A 95 24.15 49.80 -16.06
N PHE A 96 22.99 49.10 -16.07
CA PHE A 96 22.13 48.95 -14.90
C PHE A 96 22.78 48.15 -13.77
N THR A 97 23.83 47.34 -14.02
CA THR A 97 24.56 46.65 -12.95
C THR A 97 25.09 47.61 -11.89
N LYS A 98 25.48 48.83 -12.30
CA LYS A 98 25.99 49.88 -11.40
C LYS A 98 24.96 50.35 -10.37
N ASN A 99 23.68 50.28 -10.72
CA ASN A 99 22.57 50.71 -9.85
C ASN A 99 22.33 49.73 -8.67
N PHE A 100 22.82 48.48 -8.79
CA PHE A 100 22.69 47.46 -7.80
C PHE A 100 24.04 47.01 -7.19
N GLY A 101 25.18 47.52 -7.70
CA GLY A 101 26.49 47.10 -7.26
C GLY A 101 26.93 45.75 -7.82
N ASP A 102 26.33 45.28 -8.89
CA ASP A 102 26.53 43.96 -9.48
C ASP A 102 27.77 43.94 -10.38
N LYS A 103 28.44 42.78 -10.44
CA LYS A 103 29.56 42.51 -11.34
C LYS A 103 29.14 41.97 -12.71
N TYR A 104 27.98 41.27 -12.73
CA TYR A 104 27.44 40.65 -13.93
C TYR A 104 26.02 41.11 -14.20
N ALA A 105 25.68 41.28 -15.48
CA ALA A 105 24.30 41.57 -15.86
C ALA A 105 23.48 40.28 -15.99
N SER A 106 22.38 40.20 -15.27
CA SER A 106 21.46 39.06 -15.20
C SER A 106 20.22 39.30 -16.07
N VAL A 107 19.29 38.38 -16.05
CA VAL A 107 18.04 38.39 -16.84
C VAL A 107 17.19 39.62 -16.53
N GLU A 108 17.09 40.03 -15.28
CA GLU A 108 16.37 41.24 -14.87
C GLU A 108 17.02 42.52 -15.38
N HIS A 109 18.36 42.56 -15.56
CA HIS A 109 19.01 43.68 -16.21
C HIS A 109 18.71 43.72 -17.72
N LEU A 110 18.59 42.57 -18.38
CA LEU A 110 18.13 42.49 -19.76
C LEU A 110 16.70 43.04 -19.91
N LEU A 111 15.82 42.75 -18.96
CA LEU A 111 14.46 43.28 -18.93
C LEU A 111 14.47 44.81 -18.74
N LEU A 112 15.29 45.34 -17.82
CA LEU A 112 15.49 46.77 -17.66
C LEU A 112 16.07 47.42 -18.92
N GLY A 113 17.02 46.79 -19.59
CA GLY A 113 17.57 47.27 -20.85
C GLY A 113 16.52 47.36 -21.97
N LEU A 114 15.59 46.38 -22.04
CA LEU A 114 14.50 46.34 -23.01
C LEU A 114 13.50 47.49 -22.79
N ILE A 115 13.15 47.83 -21.55
CA ILE A 115 12.17 48.92 -21.27
C ILE A 115 12.81 50.32 -21.37
N ALA A 116 14.14 50.42 -21.13
CA ALA A 116 14.87 51.69 -21.16
C ALA A 116 15.23 52.13 -22.57
N GLU A 117 15.50 51.18 -23.51
CA GLU A 117 15.86 51.53 -24.89
C GLU A 117 14.59 51.72 -25.75
N ARG A 118 14.63 52.77 -26.62
CA ARG A 118 13.46 53.07 -27.46
C ARG A 118 13.29 52.01 -28.55
N GLY A 119 12.04 51.55 -28.76
CA GLY A 119 11.68 50.58 -29.80
C GLY A 119 10.45 49.80 -29.47
N THR A 120 10.02 48.95 -30.40
CA THR A 120 8.77 48.18 -30.32
C THR A 120 8.67 47.32 -29.05
N ALA A 121 9.80 46.74 -28.58
CA ALA A 121 9.80 45.97 -27.36
C ALA A 121 9.51 46.80 -26.11
N ALA A 122 10.07 48.00 -26.04
CA ALA A 122 9.80 48.96 -24.97
C ALA A 122 8.34 49.48 -25.02
N ASP A 123 7.83 49.72 -26.23
CA ASP A 123 6.46 50.17 -26.42
C ASP A 123 5.43 49.14 -25.98
N LEU A 124 5.68 47.87 -26.26
CA LEU A 124 4.85 46.74 -25.80
C LEU A 124 4.88 46.59 -24.27
N LEU A 125 6.07 46.68 -23.64
CA LEU A 125 6.19 46.61 -22.18
C LEU A 125 5.47 47.79 -21.51
N LYS A 126 5.64 49.03 -22.03
CA LYS A 126 4.99 50.24 -21.51
C LYS A 126 3.48 50.21 -21.78
N GLY A 127 3.06 49.73 -22.96
CA GLY A 127 1.64 49.55 -23.30
C GLY A 127 0.94 48.52 -22.40
N ALA A 128 1.65 47.51 -21.93
CA ALA A 128 1.16 46.56 -20.95
C ALA A 128 1.18 47.06 -19.50
N GLY A 129 1.64 48.29 -19.24
CA GLY A 129 1.65 48.95 -17.93
C GLY A 129 2.97 48.89 -17.18
N ALA A 130 4.07 48.32 -17.74
CA ALA A 130 5.35 48.31 -17.07
C ALA A 130 6.04 49.69 -17.18
N THR A 131 6.65 50.12 -16.09
CA THR A 131 7.55 51.31 -16.10
C THR A 131 8.92 50.94 -15.59
N GLU A 132 9.96 51.63 -16.08
CA GLU A 132 11.36 51.40 -15.62
C GLU A 132 11.48 51.55 -14.10
N LYS A 133 10.81 52.58 -13.53
CA LYS A 133 10.84 52.87 -12.08
C LYS A 133 10.23 51.79 -11.25
N GLU A 134 9.07 51.26 -11.63
CA GLU A 134 8.39 50.16 -10.93
C GLU A 134 9.15 48.86 -11.03
N LEU A 135 9.73 48.55 -12.19
CA LEU A 135 10.62 47.39 -12.36
C LEU A 135 11.87 47.49 -11.49
N LEU A 136 12.52 48.64 -11.43
CA LEU A 136 13.67 48.87 -10.55
C LEU A 136 13.31 48.62 -9.08
N GLU A 137 12.15 49.11 -8.64
CA GLU A 137 11.68 48.94 -7.28
C GLU A 137 11.31 47.46 -7.03
N ALA A 138 10.62 46.82 -7.96
CA ALA A 138 10.30 45.38 -7.87
C ALA A 138 11.54 44.51 -7.75
N ILE A 139 12.61 44.82 -8.52
CA ILE A 139 13.89 44.12 -8.45
C ILE A 139 14.59 44.36 -7.11
N ARG A 140 14.57 45.57 -6.58
CA ARG A 140 15.15 45.89 -5.25
C ARG A 140 14.46 45.13 -4.14
N VAL A 141 13.10 45.12 -4.15
CA VAL A 141 12.31 44.37 -3.19
C VAL A 141 12.56 42.88 -3.31
N PHE A 142 12.66 42.37 -4.54
CA PHE A 142 12.92 40.94 -4.80
C PHE A 142 14.30 40.53 -4.30
N ARG A 143 15.34 41.33 -4.57
CA ARG A 143 16.73 41.01 -4.20
C ARG A 143 17.07 41.19 -2.73
N LYS A 144 16.26 41.94 -1.97
CA LYS A 144 16.53 42.24 -0.54
C LYS A 144 17.97 42.68 -0.23
N GLY A 145 18.64 43.35 -1.17
CA GLY A 145 20.02 43.84 -1.02
C GLY A 145 21.10 42.87 -1.49
N ALA A 146 20.78 41.71 -2.02
CA ALA A 146 21.73 40.76 -2.58
C ALA A 146 22.28 41.24 -3.93
N THR A 147 23.61 41.04 -4.19
CA THR A 147 24.32 41.43 -5.40
C THR A 147 24.65 40.24 -6.29
N VAL A 148 24.75 40.45 -7.59
CA VAL A 148 25.14 39.46 -8.61
C VAL A 148 26.65 39.48 -8.79
N ASP A 149 27.37 38.74 -7.94
CA ASP A 149 28.82 38.73 -7.90
C ASP A 149 29.47 37.58 -8.68
N SER A 150 28.69 36.57 -9.08
CA SER A 150 29.14 35.42 -9.89
C SER A 150 28.29 35.25 -11.16
N GLN A 151 28.82 34.56 -12.16
CA GLN A 151 28.05 34.25 -13.36
C GLN A 151 26.86 33.29 -13.10
N THR A 152 26.89 32.54 -11.98
CA THR A 152 25.87 31.60 -11.54
C THR A 152 24.84 32.23 -10.59
N ALA A 153 25.06 33.44 -10.10
CA ALA A 153 24.27 34.11 -9.07
C ALA A 153 22.77 34.27 -9.41
N SER A 154 22.39 34.28 -10.68
CA SER A 154 20.98 34.32 -11.10
C SER A 154 20.14 33.07 -10.70
N GLN A 155 20.77 32.01 -10.22
CA GLN A 155 20.10 30.79 -9.76
C GLN A 155 19.79 30.84 -8.25
N GLU A 156 20.41 31.73 -7.50
CA GLU A 156 20.38 31.78 -6.03
C GLU A 156 19.16 32.54 -5.46
N PHE A 157 18.39 33.22 -6.30
CA PHE A 157 17.23 34.01 -5.84
C PHE A 157 15.95 33.18 -5.77
N ASP A 158 15.26 33.28 -4.62
CA ASP A 158 13.98 32.60 -4.32
C ASP A 158 14.12 31.07 -4.35
N ALA A 159 15.19 30.57 -3.74
CA ALA A 159 15.44 29.12 -3.66
C ALA A 159 14.37 28.42 -2.80
N LEU A 160 13.90 29.06 -1.74
CA LEU A 160 12.83 28.53 -0.88
C LEU A 160 11.50 28.39 -1.63
N GLY A 161 11.14 29.39 -2.44
CA GLY A 161 9.92 29.33 -3.25
C GLY A 161 9.94 28.24 -4.33
N LYS A 162 11.14 27.82 -4.77
CA LYS A 162 11.31 26.79 -5.81
C LYS A 162 11.49 25.38 -5.26
N TYR A 163 12.17 25.26 -4.12
CA TYR A 163 12.65 23.97 -3.60
C TYR A 163 12.11 23.64 -2.22
N ALA A 164 11.19 24.46 -1.69
CA ALA A 164 10.56 24.19 -0.41
C ALA A 164 9.09 24.63 -0.38
N ILE A 165 8.29 23.97 0.40
CA ILE A 165 6.86 24.21 0.56
C ILE A 165 6.63 24.96 1.87
N ASN A 166 5.92 26.09 1.83
CA ASN A 166 5.57 26.86 3.03
C ASN A 166 4.38 26.22 3.77
N LEU A 167 4.66 25.49 4.86
CA LEU A 167 3.63 24.82 5.64
C LEU A 167 2.68 25.79 6.36
N ASN A 168 3.16 26.96 6.79
CA ASN A 168 2.28 27.95 7.42
C ASN A 168 1.25 28.51 6.44
N GLU A 169 1.61 28.67 5.18
CA GLU A 169 0.69 29.12 4.14
C GLU A 169 -0.33 28.03 3.79
N MET A 170 0.11 26.81 3.71
CA MET A 170 -0.77 25.66 3.55
C MET A 170 -1.77 25.52 4.73
N ALA A 171 -1.29 25.72 5.98
CA ALA A 171 -2.15 25.74 7.15
C ALA A 171 -3.20 26.87 7.08
N ARG A 172 -2.80 28.08 6.68
CA ARG A 172 -3.74 29.22 6.50
C ARG A 172 -4.77 28.99 5.40
N SER A 173 -4.38 28.29 4.35
CA SER A 173 -5.29 27.96 3.22
C SER A 173 -6.17 26.73 3.49
N GLY A 174 -6.02 26.07 4.64
CA GLY A 174 -6.78 24.86 5.00
C GLY A 174 -6.40 23.60 4.21
N LYS A 175 -5.22 23.59 3.56
CA LYS A 175 -4.75 22.46 2.74
C LYS A 175 -4.08 21.36 3.56
N LEU A 176 -3.62 21.66 4.80
CA LEU A 176 -3.03 20.66 5.68
C LEU A 176 -4.10 19.90 6.43
N ASP A 177 -3.83 18.63 6.69
CA ASP A 177 -4.68 17.77 7.48
C ASP A 177 -4.64 18.12 8.98
N PRO A 178 -5.73 17.93 9.74
CA PRO A 178 -5.73 18.10 11.18
C PRO A 178 -4.83 17.03 11.82
N VAL A 179 -3.96 17.45 12.73
CA VAL A 179 -3.08 16.54 13.47
C VAL A 179 -3.70 16.21 14.82
N ILE A 180 -3.93 14.91 15.04
CA ILE A 180 -4.62 14.37 16.21
C ILE A 180 -3.70 13.37 16.91
N GLY A 181 -3.70 13.35 18.23
CA GLY A 181 -3.00 12.34 19.05
C GLY A 181 -1.48 12.45 19.09
N ARG A 182 -0.90 13.62 18.70
CA ARG A 182 0.56 13.88 18.69
C ARG A 182 0.96 15.07 19.57
N ASP A 183 0.17 15.37 20.59
CA ASP A 183 0.36 16.56 21.44
C ASP A 183 1.65 16.50 22.25
N GLU A 184 2.06 15.33 22.72
CA GLU A 184 3.28 15.15 23.50
C GLU A 184 4.54 15.35 22.65
N GLU A 185 4.57 14.76 21.45
CA GLU A 185 5.69 14.90 20.51
C GLU A 185 5.80 16.35 20.04
N ILE A 186 4.69 16.99 19.66
CA ILE A 186 4.66 18.39 19.26
C ILE A 186 5.16 19.27 20.39
N ARG A 187 4.69 19.08 21.62
CA ARG A 187 5.16 19.82 22.80
C ARG A 187 6.66 19.64 23.00
N ARG A 188 7.14 18.41 22.83
CA ARG A 188 8.58 18.11 22.97
C ARG A 188 9.41 18.80 21.87
N VAL A 189 8.94 18.82 20.63
CA VAL A 189 9.60 19.54 19.54
C VAL A 189 9.65 21.03 19.80
N LEU A 190 8.54 21.66 20.22
CA LEU A 190 8.50 23.07 20.58
C LEU A 190 9.46 23.42 21.74
N GLN A 191 9.57 22.53 22.72
CA GLN A 191 10.53 22.64 23.81
C GLN A 191 11.99 22.65 23.32
N ILE A 192 12.30 21.75 22.37
CA ILE A 192 13.66 21.65 21.81
C ILE A 192 13.96 22.87 20.97
N LEU A 193 13.05 23.31 20.10
CA LEU A 193 13.21 24.52 19.28
C LEU A 193 13.45 25.80 20.10
N SER A 194 12.93 25.83 21.33
CA SER A 194 13.13 26.96 22.25
C SER A 194 14.46 26.92 23.02
N ARG A 195 15.28 25.86 22.89
CA ARG A 195 16.56 25.74 23.59
C ARG A 195 17.64 26.62 22.97
N ARG A 196 18.63 26.99 23.75
CA ARG A 196 19.81 27.75 23.30
C ARG A 196 20.80 26.90 22.50
N THR A 197 20.94 25.62 22.87
CA THR A 197 21.83 24.63 22.22
C THR A 197 21.09 23.32 22.03
N LYS A 198 21.49 22.49 21.06
CA LYS A 198 20.77 21.27 20.67
C LYS A 198 19.29 21.56 20.38
N ASN A 199 19.06 22.60 19.60
CA ASN A 199 17.74 23.14 19.29
C ASN A 199 17.16 22.62 17.96
N ASN A 200 17.77 21.61 17.37
CA ASN A 200 17.26 20.93 16.19
C ASN A 200 16.63 19.58 16.62
N PRO A 201 15.32 19.44 16.62
CA PRO A 201 14.66 18.16 16.87
C PRO A 201 14.88 17.20 15.71
N MET A 202 15.07 15.93 16.03
CA MET A 202 15.10 14.81 15.09
C MET A 202 13.96 13.86 15.42
N LEU A 203 12.95 13.79 14.56
CA LEU A 203 11.84 12.85 14.65
C LEU A 203 12.33 11.48 14.19
N VAL A 204 12.35 10.52 15.09
CA VAL A 204 12.85 9.17 14.82
C VAL A 204 11.73 8.17 15.08
N GLY A 205 11.37 7.40 14.05
CA GLY A 205 10.30 6.40 14.12
C GLY A 205 10.15 5.65 12.82
N GLU A 206 9.39 4.58 12.82
CA GLU A 206 9.14 3.75 11.67
C GLU A 206 8.42 4.51 10.53
N PRO A 207 8.50 4.05 9.28
CA PRO A 207 7.73 4.64 8.17
C PRO A 207 6.22 4.56 8.46
N GLY A 208 5.47 5.63 8.12
CA GLY A 208 4.01 5.63 8.26
C GLY A 208 3.48 5.94 9.67
N VAL A 209 4.34 6.21 10.67
CA VAL A 209 3.86 6.58 12.03
C VAL A 209 3.44 8.04 12.16
N GLY A 210 3.54 8.87 11.11
CA GLY A 210 3.08 10.26 11.10
C GLY A 210 4.14 11.29 11.51
N LYS A 211 5.43 11.07 11.20
CA LYS A 211 6.52 12.04 11.46
C LYS A 211 6.29 13.39 10.77
N THR A 212 5.89 13.37 9.51
CA THR A 212 5.59 14.57 8.71
C THR A 212 4.41 15.37 9.27
N ALA A 213 3.36 14.66 9.75
CA ALA A 213 2.20 15.26 10.38
C ALA A 213 2.56 16.10 11.63
N ILE A 214 3.63 15.73 12.38
CA ILE A 214 4.09 16.53 13.51
C ILE A 214 4.59 17.91 13.06
N ALA A 215 5.32 18.00 11.94
CA ALA A 215 5.77 19.29 11.40
C ALA A 215 4.60 20.15 10.92
N GLU A 216 3.59 19.54 10.29
CA GLU A 216 2.34 20.17 9.90
C GLU A 216 1.54 20.66 11.11
N GLY A 217 1.46 19.85 12.18
CA GLY A 217 0.81 20.23 13.43
C GLY A 217 1.47 21.43 14.11
N ILE A 218 2.80 21.53 14.03
CA ILE A 218 3.52 22.71 14.54
C ILE A 218 3.17 23.94 13.69
N ALA A 219 3.10 23.81 12.37
CA ALA A 219 2.69 24.92 11.48
C ALA A 219 1.28 25.40 11.81
N HIS A 220 0.32 24.48 12.05
CA HIS A 220 -1.02 24.83 12.52
C HIS A 220 -1.00 25.60 13.85
N ARG A 221 -0.23 25.14 14.85
CA ARG A 221 -0.13 25.84 16.14
C ARG A 221 0.51 27.21 16.02
N ILE A 222 1.52 27.37 15.15
CA ILE A 222 2.13 28.67 14.89
C ILE A 222 1.10 29.63 14.28
N VAL A 223 0.34 29.20 13.29
CA VAL A 223 -0.69 30.01 12.61
C VAL A 223 -1.80 30.41 13.58
N ASN A 224 -2.19 29.51 14.49
CA ASN A 224 -3.21 29.75 15.51
C ASN A 224 -2.69 30.54 16.72
N GLY A 225 -1.38 30.78 16.80
CA GLY A 225 -0.74 31.45 17.93
C GLY A 225 -0.58 30.60 19.21
N ASP A 226 -0.83 29.29 19.11
CA ASP A 226 -0.71 28.31 20.23
C ASP A 226 0.70 27.76 20.35
N VAL A 227 1.67 28.67 20.43
CA VAL A 227 3.10 28.38 20.61
C VAL A 227 3.75 29.42 21.52
N PRO A 228 4.91 29.09 22.14
CA PRO A 228 5.70 30.07 22.89
C PRO A 228 6.00 31.34 22.07
N GLU A 229 6.11 32.47 22.73
CA GLU A 229 6.23 33.80 22.11
C GLU A 229 7.39 33.88 21.08
N ASN A 230 8.52 33.23 21.38
CA ASN A 230 9.69 33.16 20.51
C ASN A 230 9.51 32.32 19.23
N LEU A 231 8.40 31.61 19.10
CA LEU A 231 8.09 30.79 17.92
C LEU A 231 6.90 31.34 17.10
N ARG A 232 6.18 32.36 17.58
CA ARG A 232 4.99 32.90 16.90
C ARG A 232 5.27 33.53 15.54
N SER A 233 6.46 34.13 15.37
CA SER A 233 6.88 34.75 14.10
C SER A 233 7.51 33.77 13.12
N LYS A 234 7.73 32.48 13.55
CA LYS A 234 8.47 31.53 12.74
C LYS A 234 7.63 30.97 11.61
N VAL A 235 8.31 30.69 10.48
CA VAL A 235 7.71 30.06 9.31
C VAL A 235 8.40 28.73 9.07
N ILE A 236 7.63 27.67 8.88
CA ILE A 236 8.15 26.33 8.57
C ILE A 236 8.12 26.14 7.07
N TYR A 237 9.27 25.80 6.49
CA TYR A 237 9.40 25.36 5.11
C TYR A 237 9.78 23.88 5.08
N SER A 238 9.01 23.07 4.35
CA SER A 238 9.34 21.67 4.07
C SER A 238 10.20 21.59 2.82
N LEU A 239 11.41 21.05 2.94
CA LEU A 239 12.34 20.90 1.81
C LEU A 239 11.85 19.81 0.87
N ASP A 240 11.67 20.15 -0.41
CA ASP A 240 11.30 19.20 -1.46
C ASP A 240 12.54 18.62 -2.12
N MET A 241 12.89 17.40 -1.71
CA MET A 241 14.03 16.67 -2.27
C MET A 241 13.84 16.33 -3.74
N GLY A 242 12.58 16.07 -4.16
CA GLY A 242 12.26 15.81 -5.56
C GLY A 242 12.54 17.01 -6.45
N ALA A 243 12.11 18.20 -6.05
CA ALA A 243 12.35 19.45 -6.76
C ALA A 243 13.84 19.83 -6.82
N LEU A 244 14.60 19.53 -5.75
CA LEU A 244 16.05 19.75 -5.72
C LEU A 244 16.82 18.89 -6.75
N ILE A 245 16.37 17.64 -6.95
CA ILE A 245 17.03 16.66 -7.82
C ILE A 245 16.51 16.76 -9.26
N ALA A 246 15.25 17.09 -9.45
CA ALA A 246 14.60 17.12 -10.76
C ALA A 246 15.36 18.06 -11.75
N GLY A 247 15.72 17.53 -12.90
CA GLY A 247 16.41 18.31 -13.96
C GLY A 247 17.86 18.65 -13.68
N ALA A 248 18.46 18.24 -12.56
CA ALA A 248 19.89 18.41 -12.31
C ALA A 248 20.67 17.43 -13.18
N LYS A 249 21.36 17.93 -14.21
CA LYS A 249 22.17 17.11 -15.14
C LYS A 249 23.51 16.72 -14.56
N TYR A 250 24.04 17.50 -13.63
CA TYR A 250 25.35 17.34 -12.98
C TYR A 250 25.22 17.47 -11.46
N GLN A 251 26.04 16.74 -10.74
CA GLN A 251 26.10 16.73 -9.27
C GLN A 251 26.23 18.13 -8.64
N GLY A 252 27.00 19.03 -9.28
CA GLY A 252 27.20 20.40 -8.80
C GLY A 252 25.91 21.25 -8.77
N GLU A 253 24.96 21.00 -9.65
CA GLU A 253 23.70 21.78 -9.69
C GLU A 253 22.82 21.50 -8.46
N PHE A 254 22.75 20.27 -7.98
CA PHE A 254 22.05 19.95 -6.72
C PHE A 254 22.71 20.62 -5.52
N GLU A 255 24.06 20.57 -5.45
CA GLU A 255 24.81 21.21 -4.36
C GLU A 255 24.61 22.71 -4.35
N GLU A 256 24.59 23.38 -5.52
CA GLU A 256 24.33 24.82 -5.67
C GLU A 256 22.90 25.15 -5.21
N ARG A 257 21.88 24.37 -5.62
CA ARG A 257 20.48 24.57 -5.20
C ARG A 257 20.31 24.44 -3.69
N LEU A 258 20.86 23.37 -3.09
CA LEU A 258 20.81 23.17 -1.65
C LEU A 258 21.55 24.27 -0.89
N LYS A 259 22.70 24.71 -1.41
CA LYS A 259 23.47 25.83 -0.84
C LYS A 259 22.68 27.14 -0.90
N ALA A 260 21.97 27.40 -1.99
CA ALA A 260 21.10 28.58 -2.12
C ALA A 260 19.95 28.56 -1.08
N VAL A 261 19.28 27.40 -0.90
CA VAL A 261 18.26 27.22 0.17
C VAL A 261 18.85 27.50 1.56
N VAL A 262 20.01 26.89 1.87
CA VAL A 262 20.67 27.09 3.18
C VAL A 262 21.06 28.54 3.40
N GLN A 263 21.56 29.25 2.38
CA GLN A 263 21.92 30.67 2.47
C GLN A 263 20.67 31.53 2.74
N GLU A 264 19.55 31.27 2.04
CA GLU A 264 18.31 32.02 2.22
C GLU A 264 17.74 31.79 3.63
N VAL A 265 17.73 30.55 4.12
CA VAL A 265 17.31 30.23 5.50
C VAL A 265 18.22 30.92 6.52
N THR A 266 19.53 30.89 6.32
CA THR A 266 20.51 31.51 7.22
C THR A 266 20.36 33.04 7.25
N ALA A 267 20.11 33.65 6.08
CA ALA A 267 19.88 35.10 5.98
C ALA A 267 18.59 35.59 6.67
N SER A 268 17.66 34.69 6.98
CA SER A 268 16.45 35.01 7.74
C SER A 268 16.67 35.17 9.26
N GLU A 269 17.92 35.10 9.74
CA GLU A 269 18.28 35.24 11.16
C GLU A 269 17.48 34.34 12.10
N GLY A 270 17.12 33.13 11.60
CA GLY A 270 16.38 32.12 12.35
C GLY A 270 14.88 32.32 12.40
N GLU A 271 14.30 33.17 11.55
CA GLU A 271 12.84 33.26 11.40
C GLU A 271 12.26 32.06 10.66
N ILE A 272 13.07 31.37 9.85
CA ILE A 272 12.68 30.20 9.08
C ILE A 272 13.15 28.93 9.79
N LEU A 273 12.24 27.96 9.90
CA LEU A 273 12.51 26.60 10.38
C LEU A 273 12.43 25.69 9.15
N LEU A 274 13.50 24.95 8.86
CA LEU A 274 13.54 24.04 7.73
C LEU A 274 13.17 22.61 8.18
N PHE A 275 12.05 22.09 7.70
CA PHE A 275 11.69 20.69 7.87
C PHE A 275 12.33 19.87 6.73
N ILE A 276 13.04 18.81 7.07
CA ILE A 276 13.68 17.90 6.13
C ILE A 276 13.21 16.49 6.45
N ASP A 277 12.33 15.98 5.60
CA ASP A 277 11.93 14.58 5.67
C ASP A 277 13.03 13.69 5.08
N GLU A 278 13.17 12.46 5.59
CA GLU A 278 14.24 11.53 5.20
C GLU A 278 15.63 12.19 5.19
N ILE A 279 15.94 13.00 6.20
CA ILE A 279 17.18 13.78 6.28
C ILE A 279 18.46 12.93 6.10
N HIS A 280 18.37 11.63 6.35
CA HIS A 280 19.45 10.69 6.13
C HIS A 280 19.92 10.62 4.66
N THR A 281 19.05 10.93 3.71
CA THR A 281 19.37 10.98 2.27
C THR A 281 20.42 12.06 1.98
N LEU A 282 20.39 13.17 2.71
CA LEU A 282 21.38 14.24 2.60
C LEU A 282 22.69 13.95 3.32
N VAL A 283 22.66 13.08 4.37
CA VAL A 283 23.82 12.81 5.23
C VAL A 283 24.54 11.53 4.79
N GLY A 284 23.82 10.54 4.25
CA GLY A 284 24.33 9.21 3.93
C GLY A 284 24.87 9.02 2.53
N ALA A 285 24.64 9.94 1.64
CA ALA A 285 24.96 9.81 0.21
C ALA A 285 26.47 9.76 -0.12
N GLY A 286 27.36 10.06 0.82
CA GLY A 286 28.81 10.17 0.57
C GLY A 286 29.63 8.88 0.63
N LYS A 287 29.05 7.70 0.89
CA LYS A 287 29.81 6.44 1.08
C LYS A 287 29.85 5.49 -0.12
N SER A 288 29.08 5.71 -1.16
CA SER A 288 29.21 4.99 -2.43
C SER A 288 29.85 5.88 -3.48
N SER A 289 30.79 5.36 -4.25
CA SER A 289 31.59 6.10 -5.25
C SER A 289 30.69 6.92 -6.19
N GLY A 290 30.64 8.23 -5.99
CA GLY A 290 29.92 9.19 -6.83
C GLY A 290 28.65 9.78 -6.21
N ALA A 291 28.33 9.55 -4.94
CA ALA A 291 27.14 10.08 -4.29
C ALA A 291 27.43 11.38 -3.53
N MET A 292 26.43 12.27 -3.55
CA MET A 292 26.42 13.66 -3.07
C MET A 292 26.77 13.78 -1.59
N ASP A 293 27.74 14.62 -1.25
CA ASP A 293 28.06 14.95 0.15
C ASP A 293 27.36 16.25 0.58
N ALA A 294 26.02 16.24 0.54
CA ALA A 294 25.19 17.35 1.01
C ALA A 294 25.39 17.66 2.50
N ALA A 295 25.87 16.67 3.27
CA ALA A 295 26.21 16.85 4.67
C ALA A 295 27.24 17.95 4.89
N ASN A 296 28.22 18.09 4.01
CA ASN A 296 29.25 19.12 4.11
C ASN A 296 28.70 20.53 3.90
N ILE A 297 27.56 20.69 3.23
CA ILE A 297 26.88 21.97 3.07
C ILE A 297 26.11 22.34 4.34
N LEU A 298 25.41 21.37 4.94
CA LEU A 298 24.59 21.58 6.13
C LEU A 298 25.39 21.71 7.44
N LYS A 299 26.44 20.91 7.58
CA LYS A 299 27.26 20.83 8.82
C LYS A 299 27.78 22.20 9.30
N PRO A 300 28.34 23.09 8.46
CA PRO A 300 28.84 24.39 8.92
C PRO A 300 27.72 25.28 9.47
N ALA A 301 26.56 25.35 8.80
CA ALA A 301 25.43 26.17 9.23
C ALA A 301 24.76 25.62 10.49
N LEU A 302 24.62 24.31 10.60
CA LEU A 302 24.17 23.63 11.83
C LEU A 302 25.18 23.83 12.97
N ALA A 303 26.49 23.78 12.68
CA ALA A 303 27.53 23.94 13.69
C ALA A 303 27.55 25.33 14.30
N ARG A 304 27.32 26.37 13.51
CA ARG A 304 27.23 27.75 13.98
C ARG A 304 25.88 28.09 14.62
N GLY A 305 24.85 27.22 14.47
CA GLY A 305 23.50 27.47 14.97
C GLY A 305 22.68 28.45 14.13
N GLU A 306 23.16 28.73 12.92
CA GLU A 306 22.52 29.63 11.95
C GLU A 306 21.32 28.95 11.25
N LEU A 307 21.40 27.63 11.06
CA LEU A 307 20.33 26.81 10.49
C LEU A 307 19.53 26.13 11.60
N ARG A 308 18.23 26.37 11.64
CA ARG A 308 17.27 25.68 12.51
C ARG A 308 16.50 24.67 11.70
N THR A 309 16.59 23.41 12.09
CA THR A 309 16.07 22.30 11.29
C THR A 309 15.27 21.33 12.15
N ILE A 310 14.15 20.87 11.62
CA ILE A 310 13.41 19.71 12.12
C ILE A 310 13.71 18.56 11.14
N GLY A 311 14.42 17.53 11.57
CA GLY A 311 14.70 16.35 10.75
C GLY A 311 13.74 15.22 11.03
N ALA A 312 13.44 14.39 10.03
CA ALA A 312 12.71 13.14 10.19
C ALA A 312 13.51 12.00 9.57
N THR A 313 13.54 10.82 10.23
CA THR A 313 14.24 9.63 9.74
C THR A 313 13.74 8.37 10.49
N THR A 314 14.17 7.20 10.06
CA THR A 314 13.92 5.94 10.77
C THR A 314 14.97 5.69 11.85
N LEU A 315 14.73 4.71 12.76
CA LEU A 315 15.66 4.38 13.85
C LEU A 315 16.98 3.82 13.29
N ASP A 316 16.90 2.92 12.33
CA ASP A 316 18.07 2.29 11.71
C ASP A 316 18.97 3.31 11.00
N GLU A 317 18.34 4.23 10.26
CA GLU A 317 19.05 5.29 9.54
C GLU A 317 19.65 6.32 10.49
N PHE A 318 18.95 6.64 11.59
CA PHE A 318 19.48 7.50 12.62
C PHE A 318 20.76 6.90 13.24
N GLN A 319 20.74 5.63 13.61
CA GLN A 319 21.91 4.92 14.15
C GLN A 319 23.05 4.85 13.14
N LYS A 320 22.74 4.57 11.87
CA LYS A 320 23.74 4.40 10.81
C LYS A 320 24.42 5.70 10.40
N TYR A 321 23.70 6.82 10.34
CA TYR A 321 24.18 8.06 9.75
C TYR A 321 24.41 9.20 10.76
N PHE A 322 23.61 9.26 11.83
CA PHE A 322 23.68 10.36 12.80
C PHE A 322 24.45 10.00 14.06
N GLU A 323 24.25 8.83 14.66
CA GLU A 323 24.99 8.42 15.87
C GLU A 323 26.48 8.20 15.61
N GLN A 324 26.85 7.84 14.37
CA GLN A 324 28.24 7.70 13.97
C GLN A 324 28.95 9.04 13.74
N ASP A 325 28.20 10.11 13.46
CA ASP A 325 28.76 11.45 13.25
C ASP A 325 28.58 12.31 14.49
N LYS A 326 29.66 12.38 15.31
CA LYS A 326 29.67 13.14 16.59
C LYS A 326 29.34 14.63 16.44
N ALA A 327 29.52 15.21 15.24
CA ALA A 327 29.22 16.61 15.00
C ALA A 327 27.71 16.83 14.85
N LEU A 328 27.03 15.93 14.15
CA LEU A 328 25.56 15.94 13.98
C LEU A 328 24.84 15.50 15.27
N GLU A 329 25.31 14.46 15.94
CA GLU A 329 24.74 13.96 17.19
C GLU A 329 24.65 15.07 18.27
N ARG A 330 25.66 15.94 18.34
CA ARG A 330 25.67 17.06 19.28
C ARG A 330 24.73 18.20 18.93
N ARG A 331 24.16 18.23 17.73
CA ARG A 331 23.31 19.30 17.21
C ARG A 331 21.84 18.94 17.19
N PHE A 332 21.54 17.66 17.01
CA PHE A 332 20.18 17.18 17.00
C PHE A 332 19.77 16.58 18.36
N GLN A 333 18.51 16.75 18.72
CA GLN A 333 17.89 16.12 19.87
C GLN A 333 16.83 15.13 19.38
N LYS A 334 17.03 13.87 19.69
CA LYS A 334 16.10 12.79 19.33
C LYS A 334 14.74 12.96 20.00
N VAL A 335 13.68 12.80 19.22
CA VAL A 335 12.28 12.69 19.63
C VAL A 335 11.76 11.39 19.01
N MET A 336 11.41 10.43 19.85
CA MET A 336 10.80 9.17 19.38
C MET A 336 9.38 9.43 18.97
N VAL A 337 9.00 8.84 17.84
CA VAL A 337 7.65 8.85 17.29
C VAL A 337 7.23 7.40 17.13
N ASP A 338 6.55 6.90 18.16
CA ASP A 338 6.11 5.51 18.20
C ASP A 338 4.81 5.31 17.40
N GLU A 339 4.51 4.06 17.05
CA GLU A 339 3.24 3.69 16.46
C GLU A 339 2.09 4.06 17.41
N PRO A 340 1.04 4.76 16.96
CA PRO A 340 -0.08 5.11 17.81
C PRO A 340 -0.84 3.86 18.27
N THR A 341 -1.50 3.96 19.43
CA THR A 341 -2.42 2.91 19.89
C THR A 341 -3.59 2.76 18.92
N ALA A 342 -4.32 1.64 19.00
CA ALA A 342 -5.52 1.44 18.17
C ALA A 342 -6.56 2.55 18.42
N GLU A 343 -6.74 2.97 19.67
CA GLU A 343 -7.69 4.03 20.06
C GLU A 343 -7.28 5.38 19.47
N ASP A 344 -5.98 5.71 19.51
CA ASP A 344 -5.46 6.94 18.90
C ASP A 344 -5.58 6.91 17.38
N ALA A 345 -5.29 5.76 16.75
CA ALA A 345 -5.43 5.59 15.31
C ALA A 345 -6.89 5.75 14.85
N ILE A 346 -7.86 5.18 15.59
CA ILE A 346 -9.29 5.39 15.31
C ILE A 346 -9.65 6.87 15.41
N SER A 347 -9.12 7.57 16.42
CA SER A 347 -9.36 9.00 16.60
C SER A 347 -8.76 9.83 15.46
N ILE A 348 -7.58 9.46 14.98
CA ILE A 348 -6.92 10.09 13.82
C ILE A 348 -7.79 9.90 12.56
N LEU A 349 -8.21 8.67 12.28
CA LEU A 349 -9.02 8.38 11.10
C LEU A 349 -10.39 9.07 11.14
N ARG A 350 -11.02 9.16 12.33
CA ARG A 350 -12.26 9.95 12.52
C ARG A 350 -12.05 11.42 12.18
N GLY A 351 -10.91 11.99 12.54
CA GLY A 351 -10.57 13.38 12.20
C GLY A 351 -10.28 13.60 10.72
N LEU A 352 -9.83 12.58 10.00
CA LEU A 352 -9.57 12.63 8.56
C LEU A 352 -10.78 12.25 7.72
N LYS A 353 -11.79 11.61 8.32
CA LYS A 353 -12.99 11.06 7.66
C LYS A 353 -13.61 12.02 6.67
N ASP A 354 -13.95 13.25 7.09
CA ASP A 354 -14.66 14.22 6.25
C ASP A 354 -13.86 14.59 4.99
N ARG A 355 -12.54 14.57 5.06
CA ARG A 355 -11.68 14.86 3.90
C ARG A 355 -11.70 13.73 2.88
N TYR A 356 -11.63 12.47 3.34
CA TYR A 356 -11.73 11.31 2.47
C TYR A 356 -13.13 11.16 1.88
N GLU A 357 -14.18 11.43 2.67
CA GLU A 357 -15.56 11.48 2.18
C GLU A 357 -15.74 12.52 1.08
N ASN A 358 -15.16 13.72 1.25
CA ASN A 358 -15.21 14.79 0.25
C ASN A 358 -14.39 14.46 -1.00
N HIS A 359 -13.19 13.85 -0.82
CA HIS A 359 -12.32 13.50 -1.95
C HIS A 359 -12.93 12.41 -2.83
N HIS A 360 -13.39 11.33 -2.20
CA HIS A 360 -13.96 10.17 -2.92
C HIS A 360 -15.46 10.32 -3.17
N GLN A 361 -16.11 11.30 -2.55
CA GLN A 361 -17.55 11.55 -2.69
C GLN A 361 -18.42 10.36 -2.26
N VAL A 362 -17.97 9.63 -1.24
CA VAL A 362 -18.66 8.51 -0.60
C VAL A 362 -18.80 8.77 0.88
N ARG A 363 -19.68 8.08 1.57
CA ARG A 363 -19.77 8.09 3.04
C ARG A 363 -18.93 6.97 3.62
N ILE A 364 -18.28 7.23 4.76
CA ILE A 364 -17.48 6.25 5.48
C ILE A 364 -18.15 6.01 6.83
N LYS A 365 -18.62 4.80 7.07
CA LYS A 365 -19.20 4.44 8.37
C LYS A 365 -18.12 4.35 9.45
N ASP A 366 -18.51 4.60 10.71
CA ASP A 366 -17.58 4.47 11.83
C ASP A 366 -17.06 3.03 12.00
N GLU A 367 -17.93 2.04 11.71
CA GLU A 367 -17.53 0.63 11.71
C GLU A 367 -16.43 0.31 10.70
N ALA A 368 -16.38 1.01 9.56
CA ALA A 368 -15.29 0.87 8.58
C ALA A 368 -13.96 1.40 9.13
N ILE A 369 -14.01 2.52 9.87
CA ILE A 369 -12.83 3.10 10.52
C ILE A 369 -12.26 2.15 11.57
N VAL A 370 -13.14 1.63 12.45
CA VAL A 370 -12.75 0.66 13.47
C VAL A 370 -12.16 -0.59 12.80
N ALA A 371 -12.86 -1.13 11.79
CA ALA A 371 -12.39 -2.29 11.04
C ALA A 371 -11.03 -2.03 10.36
N ALA A 372 -10.81 -0.85 9.77
CA ALA A 372 -9.54 -0.52 9.14
C ALA A 372 -8.36 -0.56 10.12
N VAL A 373 -8.55 -0.05 11.33
CA VAL A 373 -7.52 -0.10 12.37
C VAL A 373 -7.30 -1.52 12.89
N GLU A 374 -8.37 -2.21 13.29
CA GLU A 374 -8.27 -3.56 13.88
C GLU A 374 -7.74 -4.59 12.87
N LEU A 375 -8.28 -4.58 11.64
CA LEU A 375 -7.86 -5.51 10.60
C LEU A 375 -6.43 -5.22 10.13
N SER A 376 -6.05 -3.94 9.97
CA SER A 376 -4.68 -3.60 9.59
C SER A 376 -3.67 -3.98 10.68
N GLN A 377 -4.01 -3.75 11.95
CA GLN A 377 -3.15 -4.13 13.08
C GLN A 377 -2.94 -5.64 13.14
N ARG A 378 -4.00 -6.40 12.89
CA ARG A 378 -4.00 -7.86 12.96
C ARG A 378 -3.37 -8.52 11.72
N TYR A 379 -3.66 -7.99 10.53
CA TYR A 379 -3.35 -8.67 9.26
C TYR A 379 -2.24 -8.03 8.44
N ILE A 380 -1.89 -6.75 8.67
CA ILE A 380 -0.82 -6.03 7.97
C ILE A 380 0.30 -5.71 8.95
N THR A 381 1.21 -6.68 9.13
CA THR A 381 2.31 -6.58 10.11
C THR A 381 3.56 -5.89 9.56
N SER A 382 3.66 -5.70 8.24
CA SER A 382 4.81 -5.08 7.56
C SER A 382 4.74 -3.56 7.49
N ARG A 383 3.62 -2.94 7.91
CA ARG A 383 3.38 -1.50 7.92
C ARG A 383 2.87 -1.06 9.27
N PHE A 384 2.95 0.24 9.56
CA PHE A 384 2.62 0.82 10.86
C PHE A 384 1.36 1.69 10.79
N LEU A 385 0.65 1.80 11.93
CA LEU A 385 -0.43 2.75 12.11
C LEU A 385 0.12 4.19 12.21
N PRO A 386 -0.63 5.22 11.78
CA PRO A 386 -1.99 5.15 11.22
C PRO A 386 -2.01 4.90 9.70
N ASP A 387 -0.89 4.99 9.00
CA ASP A 387 -0.75 4.99 7.55
C ASP A 387 -1.44 3.78 6.89
N LYS A 388 -1.18 2.56 7.38
CA LYS A 388 -1.81 1.34 6.85
C LYS A 388 -3.33 1.34 6.95
N ALA A 389 -3.90 1.96 7.99
CA ALA A 389 -5.35 2.04 8.15
C ALA A 389 -5.96 3.16 7.29
N ILE A 390 -5.23 4.25 7.11
CA ILE A 390 -5.59 5.33 6.18
C ILE A 390 -5.64 4.79 4.75
N ASP A 391 -4.61 4.09 4.32
CA ASP A 391 -4.54 3.48 2.98
C ASP A 391 -5.71 2.52 2.72
N LEU A 392 -6.13 1.73 3.73
CA LEU A 392 -7.28 0.85 3.60
C LEU A 392 -8.59 1.61 3.37
N ILE A 393 -8.81 2.69 4.10
CA ILE A 393 -10.00 3.55 3.92
C ILE A 393 -9.96 4.23 2.57
N ASP A 394 -8.80 4.73 2.15
CA ASP A 394 -8.59 5.40 0.87
C ASP A 394 -8.90 4.45 -0.30
N GLU A 395 -8.35 3.22 -0.27
CA GLU A 395 -8.61 2.22 -1.31
C GLU A 395 -10.05 1.72 -1.31
N ALA A 396 -10.65 1.48 -0.11
CA ALA A 396 -12.04 1.06 -0.02
C ALA A 396 -13.00 2.15 -0.56
N ALA A 397 -12.76 3.41 -0.23
CA ALA A 397 -13.52 4.54 -0.73
C ALA A 397 -13.35 4.73 -2.24
N SER A 398 -12.12 4.61 -2.74
CA SER A 398 -11.80 4.67 -4.17
C SER A 398 -12.49 3.56 -4.96
N LYS A 399 -12.47 2.33 -4.42
CA LYS A 399 -13.14 1.17 -5.01
C LYS A 399 -14.65 1.40 -5.10
N LEU A 400 -15.28 1.80 -4.00
CA LEU A 400 -16.71 2.06 -3.96
C LEU A 400 -17.11 3.15 -4.96
N ARG A 401 -16.32 4.24 -5.05
CA ARG A 401 -16.55 5.28 -6.06
C ARG A 401 -16.48 4.75 -7.49
N LEU A 402 -15.52 3.87 -7.77
CA LEU A 402 -15.40 3.23 -9.09
C LEU A 402 -16.64 2.38 -9.40
N GLU A 403 -17.11 1.60 -8.41
CA GLU A 403 -18.31 0.76 -8.53
C GLU A 403 -19.56 1.61 -8.75
N MET A 404 -19.73 2.72 -8.04
CA MET A 404 -20.84 3.66 -8.23
C MET A 404 -20.90 4.23 -9.66
N ASN A 405 -19.75 4.40 -10.32
CA ASN A 405 -19.66 4.92 -11.69
C ASN A 405 -19.64 3.83 -12.76
N SER A 406 -19.53 2.57 -12.37
CA SER A 406 -19.46 1.42 -13.26
C SER A 406 -20.82 0.73 -13.39
N VAL A 407 -21.03 0.04 -14.49
CA VAL A 407 -22.21 -0.81 -14.66
C VAL A 407 -22.12 -1.99 -13.68
N PRO A 408 -23.16 -2.26 -12.87
CA PRO A 408 -23.17 -3.40 -11.95
C PRO A 408 -22.89 -4.73 -12.64
N GLU A 409 -22.22 -5.63 -11.93
CA GLU A 409 -21.82 -6.95 -12.46
C GLU A 409 -23.02 -7.75 -12.98
N GLU A 410 -24.17 -7.66 -12.33
CA GLU A 410 -25.40 -8.33 -12.75
C GLU A 410 -25.83 -7.90 -14.16
N ILE A 411 -25.72 -6.61 -14.48
CA ILE A 411 -26.07 -6.08 -15.81
C ILE A 411 -24.99 -6.49 -16.83
N ASP A 412 -23.71 -6.44 -16.46
CA ASP A 412 -22.60 -6.82 -17.35
C ASP A 412 -22.65 -8.31 -17.73
N VAL A 413 -22.99 -9.18 -16.78
CA VAL A 413 -23.20 -10.63 -17.03
C VAL A 413 -24.35 -10.84 -18.01
N LEU A 414 -25.48 -10.14 -17.84
CA LEU A 414 -26.60 -10.20 -18.77
C LEU A 414 -26.24 -9.65 -20.15
N ASP A 415 -25.49 -8.55 -20.21
CA ASP A 415 -25.01 -7.97 -21.48
C ASP A 415 -24.12 -8.96 -22.24
N ARG A 416 -23.19 -9.63 -21.54
CA ARG A 416 -22.34 -10.66 -22.16
C ARG A 416 -23.15 -11.86 -22.61
N ARG A 417 -24.11 -12.33 -21.80
CA ARG A 417 -24.95 -13.48 -22.14
C ARG A 417 -25.84 -13.20 -23.35
N VAL A 418 -26.51 -12.04 -23.38
CA VAL A 418 -27.33 -11.62 -24.52
C VAL A 418 -26.49 -11.55 -25.78
N ARG A 419 -25.30 -10.92 -25.71
CA ARG A 419 -24.40 -10.83 -26.86
C ARG A 419 -23.92 -12.20 -27.35
N GLN A 420 -23.66 -13.13 -26.44
CA GLN A 420 -23.29 -14.49 -26.78
C GLN A 420 -24.42 -15.22 -27.51
N LEU A 421 -25.65 -15.12 -27.01
CA LEU A 421 -26.84 -15.71 -27.63
C LEU A 421 -27.16 -15.08 -29.00
N GLU A 422 -26.97 -13.76 -29.16
CA GLU A 422 -27.11 -13.08 -30.45
C GLU A 422 -26.12 -13.63 -31.48
N ILE A 423 -24.87 -13.86 -31.10
CA ILE A 423 -23.83 -14.45 -31.97
C ILE A 423 -24.22 -15.90 -32.33
N GLU A 424 -24.66 -16.70 -31.34
CA GLU A 424 -25.14 -18.06 -31.55
C GLU A 424 -26.35 -18.10 -32.52
N ARG A 425 -27.33 -17.23 -32.31
CA ARG A 425 -28.52 -17.11 -33.16
C ARG A 425 -28.13 -16.77 -34.61
N GLU A 426 -27.22 -15.83 -34.84
CA GLU A 426 -26.75 -15.49 -36.18
C GLU A 426 -25.97 -16.64 -36.85
N ALA A 427 -25.25 -17.44 -36.09
CA ALA A 427 -24.56 -18.62 -36.57
C ALA A 427 -25.56 -19.70 -37.02
N ILE A 428 -26.52 -20.06 -36.14
CA ILE A 428 -27.53 -21.10 -36.40
C ILE A 428 -28.51 -20.69 -37.50
N ARG A 429 -28.81 -19.38 -37.63
CA ARG A 429 -29.63 -18.86 -38.73
C ARG A 429 -29.08 -19.20 -40.10
N ARG A 430 -27.75 -19.33 -40.22
CA ARG A 430 -27.09 -19.75 -41.49
C ARG A 430 -27.24 -21.25 -41.75
N GLU A 431 -27.51 -22.04 -40.70
CA GLU A 431 -27.70 -23.50 -40.81
C GLU A 431 -29.17 -23.90 -41.03
N ASN A 432 -30.11 -22.92 -41.10
CA ASN A 432 -31.54 -23.09 -41.34
C ASN A 432 -32.33 -23.88 -40.24
N ASP A 433 -31.84 -23.97 -39.03
CA ASP A 433 -32.56 -24.54 -37.89
C ASP A 433 -33.54 -23.51 -37.28
N LYS A 434 -34.78 -23.53 -37.77
CA LYS A 434 -35.82 -22.57 -37.36
C LYS A 434 -36.24 -22.71 -35.89
N GLU A 435 -36.35 -23.94 -35.40
CA GLU A 435 -36.80 -24.22 -34.04
C GLU A 435 -35.81 -23.66 -33.00
N ARG A 436 -34.51 -23.86 -33.23
CA ARG A 436 -33.47 -23.36 -32.38
C ARG A 436 -33.35 -21.84 -32.44
N VAL A 437 -33.55 -21.23 -33.61
CA VAL A 437 -33.57 -19.76 -33.79
C VAL A 437 -34.73 -19.13 -33.00
N GLU A 438 -35.93 -19.74 -32.98
CA GLU A 438 -37.06 -19.26 -32.18
C GLU A 438 -36.79 -19.35 -30.68
N GLN A 439 -36.24 -20.47 -30.22
CA GLN A 439 -35.87 -20.64 -28.81
C GLN A 439 -34.85 -19.58 -28.36
N LEU A 440 -33.78 -19.39 -29.15
CA LEU A 440 -32.75 -18.39 -28.84
C LEU A 440 -33.31 -16.96 -28.88
N THR A 441 -34.22 -16.68 -29.75
CA THR A 441 -34.90 -15.37 -29.86
C THR A 441 -35.71 -15.10 -28.60
N HIS A 442 -36.48 -16.11 -28.12
CA HIS A 442 -37.24 -15.97 -26.87
C HIS A 442 -36.34 -15.76 -25.66
N GLU A 443 -35.23 -16.54 -25.56
CA GLU A 443 -34.24 -16.36 -24.46
C GLU A 443 -33.60 -14.97 -24.51
N ILE A 444 -33.26 -14.46 -25.70
CA ILE A 444 -32.71 -13.11 -25.87
C ILE A 444 -33.72 -12.03 -25.46
N GLU A 445 -35.01 -12.19 -25.81
CA GLU A 445 -36.05 -11.25 -25.44
C GLU A 445 -36.29 -11.22 -23.94
N GLU A 446 -36.33 -12.39 -23.27
CA GLU A 446 -36.51 -12.50 -21.83
C GLU A 446 -35.34 -11.87 -21.06
N LEU A 447 -34.11 -12.24 -21.43
CA LEU A 447 -32.90 -11.68 -20.81
C LEU A 447 -32.71 -10.19 -21.13
N GLY A 448 -33.11 -9.77 -22.32
CA GLY A 448 -33.13 -8.39 -22.77
C GLY A 448 -34.10 -7.51 -21.96
N ALA A 449 -35.32 -8.03 -21.70
CA ALA A 449 -36.28 -7.34 -20.84
C ALA A 449 -35.79 -7.19 -19.42
N LYS A 450 -35.23 -8.27 -18.82
CA LYS A 450 -34.64 -8.23 -17.48
C LYS A 450 -33.47 -7.27 -17.39
N ARG A 451 -32.59 -7.26 -18.39
CA ARG A 451 -31.47 -6.31 -18.52
C ARG A 451 -31.98 -4.85 -18.57
N ALA A 452 -33.01 -4.57 -19.37
CA ALA A 452 -33.58 -3.23 -19.51
C ALA A 452 -34.19 -2.74 -18.19
N GLU A 453 -34.88 -3.60 -17.45
CA GLU A 453 -35.44 -3.30 -16.13
C GLU A 453 -34.34 -2.93 -15.12
N LEU A 454 -33.30 -3.80 -14.98
CA LEU A 454 -32.19 -3.56 -14.08
C LEU A 454 -31.41 -2.29 -14.46
N ARG A 455 -31.23 -2.05 -15.77
CA ARG A 455 -30.53 -0.87 -16.25
C ARG A 455 -31.30 0.42 -15.94
N ALA A 456 -32.60 0.43 -16.15
CA ALA A 456 -33.46 1.57 -15.80
C ALA A 456 -33.41 1.87 -14.29
N LYS A 457 -33.44 0.83 -13.46
CA LYS A 457 -33.30 0.96 -12.00
C LYS A 457 -31.95 1.56 -11.63
N TRP A 458 -30.86 1.01 -12.16
CA TRP A 458 -29.50 1.52 -11.91
C TRP A 458 -29.31 2.97 -12.39
N GLU A 459 -29.80 3.33 -13.58
CA GLU A 459 -29.72 4.70 -14.09
C GLU A 459 -30.50 5.66 -13.21
N GLY A 460 -31.67 5.26 -12.69
CA GLY A 460 -32.46 6.04 -11.73
C GLY A 460 -31.72 6.27 -10.41
N GLU A 461 -31.15 5.24 -9.82
CA GLU A 461 -30.35 5.34 -8.58
C GLU A 461 -29.13 6.24 -8.78
N ARG A 462 -28.41 6.08 -9.90
CA ARG A 462 -27.24 6.88 -10.26
C ARG A 462 -27.58 8.36 -10.43
N ASP A 463 -28.69 8.68 -11.07
CA ASP A 463 -29.12 10.07 -11.30
C ASP A 463 -29.50 10.78 -9.99
N VAL A 464 -30.09 10.06 -9.02
CA VAL A 464 -30.35 10.60 -7.68
C VAL A 464 -29.03 10.86 -6.92
N LEU A 465 -28.09 9.92 -6.95
CA LEU A 465 -26.78 10.08 -6.32
C LEU A 465 -26.00 11.25 -6.93
N LYS A 466 -26.05 11.42 -8.25
CA LYS A 466 -25.43 12.54 -8.94
C LYS A 466 -25.99 13.90 -8.47
N LYS A 467 -27.30 14.01 -8.29
CA LYS A 467 -27.93 15.24 -7.75
C LYS A 467 -27.52 15.52 -6.29
N ILE A 468 -27.40 14.46 -5.47
CA ILE A 468 -26.87 14.57 -4.11
C ILE A 468 -25.46 15.14 -4.13
N GLN A 469 -24.63 14.62 -5.04
CA GLN A 469 -23.23 15.05 -5.18
C GLN A 469 -23.12 16.51 -5.64
N GLU A 470 -23.86 16.91 -6.66
CA GLU A 470 -23.89 18.30 -7.14
C GLU A 470 -24.28 19.30 -6.03
N ASN A 471 -25.20 18.90 -5.12
CA ASN A 471 -25.54 19.71 -3.97
C ASN A 471 -24.44 19.74 -2.89
N LYS A 472 -23.71 18.63 -2.65
CA LYS A 472 -22.56 18.61 -1.75
C LYS A 472 -21.44 19.54 -2.24
N ASP A 473 -21.08 19.45 -3.52
CA ASP A 473 -20.08 20.32 -4.14
C ASP A 473 -20.49 21.81 -4.06
N ARG A 474 -21.78 22.09 -4.25
CA ARG A 474 -22.32 23.42 -4.08
C ARG A 474 -22.17 23.94 -2.64
N ILE A 475 -22.39 23.10 -1.63
CA ILE A 475 -22.20 23.45 -0.22
C ILE A 475 -20.73 23.78 0.06
N GLU A 476 -19.80 23.00 -0.50
CA GLU A 476 -18.37 23.23 -0.30
C GLU A 476 -17.92 24.58 -0.92
N HIS A 477 -18.35 24.87 -2.13
CA HIS A 477 -18.14 26.16 -2.75
C HIS A 477 -18.72 27.32 -1.93
N LEU A 478 -19.93 27.15 -1.40
CA LEU A 478 -20.58 28.15 -0.55
C LEU A 478 -19.85 28.33 0.80
N LYS A 479 -19.27 27.27 1.39
CA LYS A 479 -18.45 27.37 2.60
C LYS A 479 -17.18 28.19 2.35
N ILE A 480 -16.51 27.97 1.21
CA ILE A 480 -15.32 28.73 0.83
C ILE A 480 -15.69 30.22 0.60
N GLU A 481 -16.81 30.47 -0.09
CA GLU A 481 -17.30 31.84 -0.31
C GLU A 481 -17.65 32.54 1.01
N ALA A 482 -18.27 31.81 1.95
CA ALA A 482 -18.58 32.35 3.27
C ALA A 482 -17.31 32.70 4.07
N GLN A 483 -16.27 31.89 4.02
CA GLN A 483 -14.98 32.16 4.65
C GLN A 483 -14.29 33.40 4.03
N GLN A 484 -14.36 33.54 2.70
CA GLN A 484 -13.82 34.72 2.03
C GLN A 484 -14.56 36.00 2.41
N ALA A 485 -15.91 35.94 2.47
CA ALA A 485 -16.74 37.06 2.91
C ALA A 485 -16.48 37.42 4.39
N GLU A 486 -16.27 36.45 5.24
CA GLU A 486 -15.94 36.62 6.67
C GLU A 486 -14.60 37.36 6.85
N ARG A 487 -13.59 36.99 6.03
CA ARG A 487 -12.28 37.68 6.00
C ARG A 487 -12.38 39.14 5.49
N GLN A 488 -13.37 39.44 4.64
CA GLN A 488 -13.64 40.76 4.12
C GLN A 488 -14.54 41.61 5.05
N GLY A 489 -15.06 41.00 6.15
CA GLY A 489 -15.94 41.66 7.12
C GLY A 489 -17.39 41.77 6.67
N ASP A 490 -17.79 41.12 5.57
CA ASP A 490 -19.17 41.12 5.06
C ASP A 490 -20.03 40.05 5.76
N TYR A 491 -20.39 40.33 6.98
CA TYR A 491 -21.21 39.44 7.82
C TYR A 491 -22.64 39.25 7.28
N GLY A 492 -23.16 40.20 6.50
CA GLY A 492 -24.47 40.08 5.86
C GLY A 492 -24.48 38.93 4.84
N ARG A 493 -23.44 38.90 3.98
CA ARG A 493 -23.25 37.84 2.98
C ARG A 493 -22.94 36.47 3.62
N VAL A 494 -22.19 36.45 4.72
CA VAL A 494 -21.95 35.23 5.51
C VAL A 494 -23.26 34.64 6.04
N ALA A 495 -24.12 35.48 6.59
CA ALA A 495 -25.43 35.03 7.10
C ALA A 495 -26.35 34.51 5.97
N GLU A 496 -26.42 35.21 4.83
CA GLU A 496 -27.18 34.75 3.66
C GLU A 496 -26.70 33.38 3.19
N ILE A 497 -25.38 33.18 3.11
CA ILE A 497 -24.81 31.89 2.65
C ILE A 497 -25.06 30.78 3.67
N ARG A 498 -24.70 31.00 4.95
CA ARG A 498 -24.77 29.96 5.99
C ARG A 498 -26.23 29.57 6.35
N TYR A 499 -27.10 30.56 6.52
CA TYR A 499 -28.48 30.32 6.97
C TYR A 499 -29.52 30.26 5.84
N GLY A 500 -29.15 30.69 4.62
CA GLY A 500 -30.01 30.58 3.44
C GLY A 500 -29.59 29.47 2.51
N LYS A 501 -28.51 29.68 1.74
CA LYS A 501 -28.13 28.81 0.61
C LYS A 501 -27.67 27.43 1.05
N ILE A 502 -26.87 27.33 2.12
CA ILE A 502 -26.38 26.05 2.64
C ILE A 502 -27.54 25.23 3.21
N GLN A 503 -28.40 25.83 4.03
CA GLN A 503 -29.56 25.11 4.58
C GLN A 503 -30.54 24.63 3.50
N GLU A 504 -30.71 25.38 2.42
CA GLU A 504 -31.54 24.96 1.29
C GLU A 504 -30.94 23.74 0.58
N ALA A 505 -29.64 23.75 0.32
CA ALA A 505 -28.93 22.62 -0.27
C ALA A 505 -28.94 21.38 0.65
N GLU A 506 -28.79 21.56 1.97
CA GLU A 506 -28.90 20.46 2.94
C GLU A 506 -30.31 19.84 2.97
N LYS A 507 -31.35 20.64 2.87
CA LYS A 507 -32.75 20.14 2.76
C LYS A 507 -32.97 19.37 1.46
N GLN A 508 -32.39 19.82 0.34
CA GLN A 508 -32.44 19.11 -0.94
C GLN A 508 -31.72 17.77 -0.86
N ILE A 509 -30.56 17.71 -0.22
CA ILE A 509 -29.83 16.46 0.02
C ILE A 509 -30.67 15.51 0.87
N ALA A 510 -31.28 15.96 1.95
CA ALA A 510 -32.12 15.12 2.81
C ALA A 510 -33.31 14.52 2.04
N ALA A 511 -33.99 15.33 1.23
CA ALA A 511 -35.10 14.86 0.41
C ALA A 511 -34.67 13.82 -0.63
N LEU A 512 -33.52 14.03 -1.30
CA LEU A 512 -32.96 13.10 -2.28
C LEU A 512 -32.47 11.80 -1.59
N GLN A 513 -31.96 11.88 -0.37
CA GLN A 513 -31.57 10.69 0.41
C GLN A 513 -32.79 9.84 0.81
N ASP A 514 -33.90 10.49 1.18
CA ASP A 514 -35.14 9.78 1.47
C ASP A 514 -35.74 9.14 0.21
N GLU A 515 -35.65 9.82 -0.94
CA GLU A 515 -36.01 9.25 -2.26
C GLU A 515 -35.14 8.03 -2.62
N PHE A 516 -33.84 8.14 -2.43
CA PHE A 516 -32.91 7.03 -2.64
C PHE A 516 -33.19 5.85 -1.73
N ARG A 517 -33.45 6.09 -0.43
CA ARG A 517 -33.81 5.02 0.52
C ARG A 517 -35.12 4.34 0.15
N ALA A 518 -36.11 5.10 -0.30
CA ALA A 518 -37.38 4.55 -0.74
C ALA A 518 -37.22 3.68 -2.01
N ALA A 519 -36.42 4.14 -2.98
CA ALA A 519 -36.10 3.37 -4.17
C ALA A 519 -35.28 2.10 -3.84
N SER A 520 -34.38 2.18 -2.86
CA SER A 520 -33.52 1.09 -2.43
C SER A 520 -34.19 0.06 -1.51
N ALA A 521 -35.41 0.29 -1.04
CA ALA A 521 -36.15 -0.64 -0.17
C ALA A 521 -36.41 -2.02 -0.82
N SER A 522 -36.34 -2.10 -2.15
CA SER A 522 -36.45 -3.35 -2.94
C SER A 522 -35.07 -3.97 -3.32
N GLY A 523 -33.98 -3.58 -2.63
CA GLY A 523 -32.58 -3.94 -2.90
C GLY A 523 -31.89 -2.86 -3.73
N ALA A 524 -30.94 -2.14 -3.14
CA ALA A 524 -30.12 -1.15 -3.82
C ALA A 524 -29.13 -1.85 -4.79
N MET A 525 -28.99 -1.33 -5.99
CA MET A 525 -27.95 -1.75 -6.94
C MET A 525 -26.63 -1.00 -6.73
N ILE A 526 -26.69 0.19 -6.11
CA ILE A 526 -25.55 1.04 -5.84
C ILE A 526 -25.40 1.21 -4.33
N LYS A 527 -24.23 0.88 -3.82
CA LYS A 527 -23.84 1.12 -2.43
C LYS A 527 -23.24 2.53 -2.33
N GLU A 528 -23.64 3.31 -1.32
CA GLU A 528 -23.17 4.71 -1.11
C GLU A 528 -22.18 4.82 0.06
N GLU A 529 -22.14 3.83 0.94
CA GLU A 529 -21.39 3.91 2.20
C GLU A 529 -20.33 2.81 2.26
N VAL A 530 -19.09 3.20 2.61
CA VAL A 530 -18.03 2.25 2.95
C VAL A 530 -18.29 1.68 4.33
N ASP A 531 -18.38 0.36 4.44
CA ASP A 531 -18.56 -0.37 5.69
C ASP A 531 -17.37 -1.28 6.03
N ALA A 532 -17.49 -2.04 7.10
CA ALA A 532 -16.45 -2.97 7.55
C ALA A 532 -16.14 -4.08 6.52
N GLU A 533 -17.12 -4.45 5.70
CA GLU A 533 -16.96 -5.51 4.69
C GLU A 533 -16.11 -5.05 3.51
N ASP A 534 -16.28 -3.80 3.05
CA ASP A 534 -15.44 -3.21 2.00
C ASP A 534 -13.98 -3.14 2.43
N VAL A 535 -13.73 -2.71 3.66
CA VAL A 535 -12.39 -2.70 4.25
C VAL A 535 -11.81 -4.11 4.34
N ALA A 536 -12.60 -5.07 4.80
CA ALA A 536 -12.18 -6.47 4.89
C ALA A 536 -11.84 -7.05 3.52
N GLU A 537 -12.54 -6.65 2.46
CA GLU A 537 -12.23 -7.06 1.09
C GLU A 537 -10.89 -6.48 0.60
N VAL A 538 -10.59 -5.22 0.91
CA VAL A 538 -9.29 -4.62 0.59
C VAL A 538 -8.18 -5.35 1.35
N VAL A 539 -8.36 -5.62 2.65
CA VAL A 539 -7.39 -6.39 3.44
C VAL A 539 -7.20 -7.79 2.84
N SER A 540 -8.30 -8.43 2.40
CA SER A 540 -8.24 -9.75 1.75
C SER A 540 -7.40 -9.71 0.47
N ARG A 541 -7.53 -8.64 -0.32
CA ARG A 541 -6.77 -8.45 -1.56
C ARG A 541 -5.28 -8.24 -1.28
N TRP A 542 -4.93 -7.44 -0.27
CA TRP A 542 -3.53 -7.14 0.08
C TRP A 542 -2.81 -8.34 0.71
N THR A 543 -3.52 -9.09 1.55
CA THR A 543 -2.92 -10.17 2.33
C THR A 543 -3.11 -11.55 1.71
N GLY A 544 -4.05 -11.69 0.78
CA GLY A 544 -4.48 -12.98 0.25
C GLY A 544 -5.37 -13.78 1.22
N ILE A 545 -5.78 -13.19 2.36
CA ILE A 545 -6.58 -13.85 3.39
C ILE A 545 -8.05 -13.51 3.15
N PRO A 546 -8.99 -14.46 3.06
CA PRO A 546 -10.40 -14.18 2.81
C PRO A 546 -11.11 -13.56 4.03
N VAL A 547 -10.66 -12.37 4.45
CA VAL A 547 -11.15 -11.66 5.66
C VAL A 547 -12.64 -11.29 5.55
N SER A 548 -13.12 -10.93 4.35
CA SER A 548 -14.52 -10.58 4.13
C SER A 548 -15.51 -11.71 4.47
N ARG A 549 -15.09 -12.96 4.28
CA ARG A 549 -15.89 -14.14 4.67
C ARG A 549 -15.82 -14.46 6.16
N MET A 550 -14.87 -13.83 6.88
CA MET A 550 -14.61 -14.13 8.29
C MET A 550 -15.50 -13.32 9.25
N LEU A 551 -16.06 -12.17 8.85
CA LEU A 551 -16.73 -11.26 9.76
C LEU A 551 -18.15 -11.69 10.17
N ALA A 552 -18.94 -12.26 9.29
CA ALA A 552 -20.35 -12.58 9.57
C ALA A 552 -20.62 -14.06 9.88
N SER A 553 -19.89 -15.01 9.23
CA SER A 553 -20.14 -16.45 9.36
C SER A 553 -19.14 -17.18 10.27
N GLU A 554 -18.11 -16.49 10.75
CA GLU A 554 -17.00 -17.15 11.48
C GLU A 554 -17.40 -17.70 12.84
N ARG A 555 -18.22 -16.96 13.59
CA ARG A 555 -18.67 -17.45 14.91
C ARG A 555 -19.45 -18.75 14.79
N GLU A 556 -20.32 -18.85 13.83
CA GLU A 556 -21.14 -20.04 13.61
C GLU A 556 -20.30 -21.19 13.06
N LYS A 557 -19.40 -20.92 12.11
CA LYS A 557 -18.46 -21.91 11.60
C LYS A 557 -17.50 -22.45 12.68
N LEU A 558 -16.98 -21.58 13.54
CA LEU A 558 -16.10 -22.00 14.63
C LEU A 558 -16.81 -22.89 15.67
N LEU A 559 -18.11 -22.70 15.85
CA LEU A 559 -18.91 -23.58 16.72
C LEU A 559 -19.10 -24.98 16.13
N HIS A 560 -19.14 -25.11 14.80
CA HIS A 560 -19.27 -26.36 14.07
C HIS A 560 -17.94 -26.86 13.45
N MET A 561 -16.81 -26.39 13.98
CA MET A 561 -15.48 -26.68 13.43
C MET A 561 -15.17 -28.18 13.42
N GLU A 562 -15.54 -28.91 14.47
CA GLU A 562 -15.32 -30.35 14.57
C GLU A 562 -16.03 -31.11 13.45
N GLU A 563 -17.29 -30.75 13.16
CA GLU A 563 -18.09 -31.40 12.10
C GLU A 563 -17.46 -31.17 10.72
N GLU A 564 -16.95 -29.98 10.45
CA GLU A 564 -16.27 -29.66 9.19
C GLU A 564 -14.94 -30.41 9.05
N LEU A 565 -14.15 -30.49 10.13
CA LEU A 565 -12.89 -31.23 10.12
C LEU A 565 -13.13 -32.73 9.93
N HIS A 566 -14.22 -33.29 10.52
CA HIS A 566 -14.60 -34.69 10.35
C HIS A 566 -15.02 -35.04 8.91
N ARG A 567 -15.40 -34.10 8.08
CA ARG A 567 -15.67 -34.37 6.65
C ARG A 567 -14.44 -34.83 5.90
N ARG A 568 -13.25 -34.48 6.38
CA ARG A 568 -11.97 -34.80 5.75
C ARG A 568 -11.13 -35.77 6.58
N VAL A 569 -11.21 -35.66 7.90
CA VAL A 569 -10.46 -36.50 8.85
C VAL A 569 -11.39 -37.45 9.54
N VAL A 570 -11.17 -38.76 9.40
CA VAL A 570 -12.00 -39.79 9.96
C VAL A 570 -11.44 -40.24 11.32
N GLY A 571 -12.30 -40.37 12.32
CA GLY A 571 -11.90 -40.62 13.70
C GLY A 571 -11.13 -39.42 14.29
N GLN A 572 -10.25 -39.71 15.25
CA GLN A 572 -9.34 -38.71 15.86
C GLN A 572 -10.08 -37.59 16.63
N ASP A 573 -11.20 -37.95 17.29
CA ASP A 573 -12.08 -36.99 17.96
C ASP A 573 -11.35 -36.12 19.00
N LEU A 574 -10.44 -36.72 19.77
CA LEU A 574 -9.60 -36.00 20.74
C LEU A 574 -8.69 -34.99 20.08
N ALA A 575 -8.07 -35.35 18.95
CA ALA A 575 -7.18 -34.47 18.22
C ALA A 575 -7.92 -33.26 17.62
N ILE A 576 -9.08 -33.54 17.02
CA ILE A 576 -9.94 -32.50 16.42
C ILE A 576 -10.46 -31.55 17.49
N ALA A 577 -10.95 -32.09 18.64
CA ALA A 577 -11.40 -31.26 19.75
C ALA A 577 -10.30 -30.36 20.33
N ALA A 578 -9.11 -30.89 20.58
CA ALA A 578 -7.97 -30.12 21.11
C ALA A 578 -7.58 -28.95 20.19
N VAL A 579 -7.52 -29.22 18.88
CA VAL A 579 -7.17 -28.17 17.89
C VAL A 579 -8.30 -27.15 17.78
N SER A 580 -9.56 -27.58 17.76
CA SER A 580 -10.73 -26.70 17.68
C SER A 580 -10.84 -25.76 18.89
N ASP A 581 -10.59 -26.28 20.11
CA ASP A 581 -10.59 -25.49 21.33
C ASP A 581 -9.46 -24.46 21.38
N ALA A 582 -8.26 -24.80 20.93
CA ALA A 582 -7.16 -23.86 20.86
C ALA A 582 -7.45 -22.72 19.86
N VAL A 583 -8.01 -23.03 18.71
CA VAL A 583 -8.43 -22.02 17.73
C VAL A 583 -9.53 -21.13 18.30
N ARG A 584 -10.55 -21.72 18.97
CA ARG A 584 -11.61 -20.94 19.63
C ARG A 584 -11.06 -20.01 20.71
N ARG A 585 -10.16 -20.49 21.57
CA ARG A 585 -9.51 -19.65 22.60
C ARG A 585 -8.79 -18.47 22.00
N SER A 586 -8.02 -18.70 20.94
CA SER A 586 -7.30 -17.63 20.22
C SER A 586 -8.26 -16.61 19.59
N ARG A 587 -9.33 -17.09 18.95
CA ARG A 587 -10.34 -16.22 18.29
C ARG A 587 -11.20 -15.45 19.29
N ALA A 588 -11.41 -15.99 20.48
CA ALA A 588 -12.09 -15.31 21.58
C ALA A 588 -11.19 -14.27 22.32
N GLY A 589 -9.92 -14.12 21.89
CA GLY A 589 -8.97 -13.19 22.55
C GLY A 589 -8.50 -13.66 23.94
N LEU A 590 -8.65 -14.95 24.24
CA LEU A 590 -8.27 -15.54 25.54
C LEU A 590 -6.86 -16.14 25.56
N ASN A 591 -6.11 -15.99 24.46
CA ASN A 591 -4.72 -16.43 24.34
C ASN A 591 -3.73 -15.27 24.57
N ASP A 592 -2.49 -15.59 24.96
CA ASP A 592 -1.41 -14.59 25.01
C ASP A 592 -1.17 -14.03 23.58
N PRO A 593 -1.36 -12.71 23.35
CA PRO A 593 -1.23 -12.12 22.02
C PRO A 593 0.19 -12.18 21.46
N ARG A 594 1.18 -12.54 22.26
CA ARG A 594 2.58 -12.69 21.84
C ARG A 594 2.88 -14.06 21.25
N LYS A 595 2.04 -15.08 21.50
CA LYS A 595 2.27 -16.45 21.07
C LYS A 595 1.56 -16.77 19.76
N PRO A 596 1.95 -17.86 19.07
CA PRO A 596 1.17 -18.41 17.94
C PRO A 596 -0.27 -18.73 18.35
N ILE A 597 -1.17 -18.85 17.36
CA ILE A 597 -2.59 -19.22 17.56
C ILE A 597 -2.69 -20.53 18.37
N GLY A 598 -1.81 -21.49 18.07
CA GLY A 598 -1.69 -22.73 18.79
C GLY A 598 -0.43 -23.51 18.36
N SER A 599 0.08 -24.31 19.28
CA SER A 599 1.25 -25.16 19.07
C SER A 599 0.95 -26.60 19.51
N PHE A 600 1.14 -27.55 18.61
CA PHE A 600 0.73 -28.96 18.82
C PHE A 600 1.85 -29.93 18.51
N ILE A 601 1.94 -31.01 19.30
CA ILE A 601 2.66 -32.23 18.91
C ILE A 601 1.64 -33.33 18.64
N PHE A 602 1.63 -33.86 17.42
CA PHE A 602 0.82 -35.00 17.01
C PHE A 602 1.63 -36.29 17.09
N LEU A 603 1.29 -37.13 18.05
CA LEU A 603 1.92 -38.44 18.27
C LEU A 603 1.07 -39.55 17.67
N GLY A 604 1.68 -40.59 17.16
CA GLY A 604 0.91 -41.75 16.67
C GLY A 604 1.63 -42.51 15.54
N THR A 605 1.06 -43.63 15.15
CA THR A 605 1.60 -44.44 14.09
C THR A 605 1.53 -43.78 12.73
N THR A 606 2.22 -44.32 11.74
CA THR A 606 2.17 -43.82 10.39
C THR A 606 0.79 -44.08 9.75
N GLY A 607 0.29 -43.08 8.97
CA GLY A 607 -0.95 -43.29 8.18
C GLY A 607 -2.26 -43.10 8.95
N VAL A 608 -2.25 -42.56 10.17
CA VAL A 608 -3.45 -42.28 10.99
C VAL A 608 -4.07 -40.91 10.72
N GLY A 609 -3.49 -40.09 9.83
CA GLY A 609 -4.08 -38.82 9.41
C GLY A 609 -3.44 -37.57 9.99
N LYS A 610 -2.26 -37.62 10.66
CA LYS A 610 -1.58 -36.44 11.25
C LYS A 610 -1.40 -35.29 10.25
N PRO A 611 -0.81 -35.46 9.04
CA PRO A 611 -0.70 -34.37 8.08
C PRO A 611 -2.04 -33.99 7.44
N GLU A 612 -3.02 -34.89 7.41
CA GLU A 612 -4.33 -34.59 6.83
C GLU A 612 -5.14 -33.64 7.72
N LEU A 613 -5.04 -33.78 9.06
CA LEU A 613 -5.65 -32.83 9.98
C LEU A 613 -5.03 -31.42 9.80
N ALA A 614 -3.72 -31.32 9.61
CA ALA A 614 -3.06 -30.03 9.34
C ALA A 614 -3.57 -29.40 8.03
N LYS A 615 -3.79 -30.20 6.98
CA LYS A 615 -4.39 -29.71 5.72
C LYS A 615 -5.84 -29.32 5.88
N ALA A 616 -6.65 -30.13 6.57
CA ALA A 616 -8.04 -29.82 6.84
C ALA A 616 -8.18 -28.53 7.63
N LEU A 617 -7.27 -28.29 8.58
CA LEU A 617 -7.22 -27.08 9.38
C LEU A 617 -6.86 -25.85 8.52
N ALA A 618 -5.89 -25.96 7.61
CA ALA A 618 -5.53 -24.90 6.69
C ALA A 618 -6.70 -24.56 5.75
N GLU A 619 -7.35 -25.56 5.18
CA GLU A 619 -8.53 -25.38 4.34
C GLU A 619 -9.69 -24.72 5.10
N PHE A 620 -9.96 -25.18 6.33
CA PHE A 620 -11.03 -24.63 7.15
C PHE A 620 -10.80 -23.16 7.54
N LEU A 621 -9.58 -22.84 8.02
CA LEU A 621 -9.27 -21.51 8.54
C LEU A 621 -8.98 -20.48 7.45
N PHE A 622 -8.36 -20.90 6.34
CA PHE A 622 -7.87 -20.01 5.30
C PHE A 622 -8.55 -20.23 3.94
N ASN A 623 -9.48 -21.19 3.86
CA ASN A 623 -10.21 -21.58 2.65
C ASN A 623 -9.29 -21.97 1.46
N ASP A 624 -8.04 -22.35 1.77
CA ASP A 624 -7.00 -22.75 0.82
C ASP A 624 -6.06 -23.74 1.50
N ASP A 625 -5.96 -24.95 0.99
CA ASP A 625 -5.03 -25.98 1.50
C ASP A 625 -3.56 -25.67 1.17
N ASN A 626 -3.28 -24.73 0.27
CA ASN A 626 -1.96 -24.19 0.02
C ASN A 626 -1.44 -23.27 1.15
N MET A 627 -2.29 -22.86 2.08
CA MET A 627 -1.87 -22.14 3.30
C MET A 627 -1.24 -23.09 4.35
N LEU A 628 -0.77 -24.22 3.92
CA LEU A 628 0.06 -25.17 4.68
C LEU A 628 1.52 -25.07 4.23
N THR A 629 2.40 -24.68 5.16
CA THR A 629 3.85 -24.78 4.98
C THR A 629 4.34 -26.06 5.60
N ARG A 630 4.73 -27.04 4.78
CA ARG A 630 5.27 -28.33 5.26
C ARG A 630 6.78 -28.35 5.15
N ILE A 631 7.45 -28.66 6.25
CA ILE A 631 8.89 -28.82 6.34
C ILE A 631 9.17 -30.21 6.93
N ASP A 632 9.91 -31.04 6.19
CA ASP A 632 10.33 -32.37 6.63
C ASP A 632 11.62 -32.25 7.47
N MET A 633 11.53 -32.55 8.73
CA MET A 633 12.66 -32.42 9.66
C MET A 633 13.77 -33.48 9.41
N SER A 634 13.52 -34.48 8.60
CA SER A 634 14.55 -35.40 8.17
C SER A 634 15.64 -34.75 7.31
N GLU A 635 15.35 -33.62 6.69
CA GLU A 635 16.33 -32.80 5.95
C GLU A 635 17.23 -31.94 6.87
N TYR A 636 16.89 -31.85 8.17
CA TYR A 636 17.52 -30.97 9.14
C TYR A 636 18.20 -31.73 10.30
N GLN A 637 18.74 -32.88 10.01
CA GLN A 637 19.44 -33.70 10.97
C GLN A 637 20.86 -33.20 11.34
N GLU A 638 21.45 -32.44 10.41
CA GLU A 638 22.81 -31.92 10.59
C GLU A 638 22.82 -30.45 10.96
N ARG A 639 23.79 -30.03 11.79
CA ARG A 639 23.89 -28.66 12.28
C ARG A 639 23.92 -27.59 11.18
N HIS A 640 24.60 -27.87 10.07
CA HIS A 640 24.69 -26.91 8.97
C HIS A 640 23.36 -26.79 8.18
N SER A 641 22.51 -27.79 8.17
CA SER A 641 21.20 -27.72 7.52
C SER A 641 20.21 -26.84 8.32
N VAL A 642 20.41 -26.67 9.64
CA VAL A 642 19.59 -25.81 10.49
C VAL A 642 19.62 -24.35 10.03
N SER A 643 20.76 -23.88 9.53
CA SER A 643 20.90 -22.52 8.99
C SER A 643 19.97 -22.26 7.78
N ARG A 644 19.55 -23.30 7.04
CA ARG A 644 18.58 -23.15 5.95
C ARG A 644 17.18 -22.77 6.43
N LEU A 645 16.83 -23.03 7.70
CA LEU A 645 15.53 -22.63 8.25
C LEU A 645 15.44 -21.12 8.47
N VAL A 646 16.55 -20.50 8.94
CA VAL A 646 16.59 -19.09 9.35
C VAL A 646 17.35 -18.22 8.33
N GLY A 647 18.18 -18.83 7.50
CA GLY A 647 19.06 -18.20 6.51
C GLY A 647 20.54 -18.42 6.84
N ALA A 648 21.42 -18.36 5.85
CA ALA A 648 22.86 -18.51 6.00
C ALA A 648 23.50 -17.25 6.63
N PRO A 649 24.52 -17.38 7.50
CA PRO A 649 25.26 -16.23 8.03
C PRO A 649 25.97 -15.43 6.93
N PRO A 650 26.31 -14.14 7.18
CA PRO A 650 27.07 -13.35 6.23
C PRO A 650 28.37 -14.03 5.81
N GLY A 651 28.63 -14.07 4.50
CA GLY A 651 29.86 -14.71 3.95
C GLY A 651 29.73 -16.18 3.58
N TYR A 652 28.59 -16.82 3.84
CA TYR A 652 28.33 -18.22 3.42
C TYR A 652 27.47 -18.26 2.14
N VAL A 653 27.62 -19.34 1.38
CA VAL A 653 26.80 -19.60 0.17
C VAL A 653 25.32 -19.70 0.57
N GLY A 654 24.44 -18.98 -0.15
CA GLY A 654 23.01 -18.92 0.16
C GLY A 654 22.58 -17.79 1.11
N TYR A 655 23.47 -16.83 1.46
CA TYR A 655 23.10 -15.68 2.30
C TYR A 655 21.98 -14.83 1.69
N ASP A 656 21.94 -14.69 0.36
CA ASP A 656 20.91 -13.93 -0.34
C ASP A 656 19.56 -14.64 -0.44
N GLU A 657 19.55 -15.96 -0.28
CA GLU A 657 18.34 -16.80 -0.40
C GLU A 657 17.61 -16.77 0.92
N GLY A 658 17.26 -16.11 1.71
CA GLY A 658 16.50 -16.17 3.00
C GLY A 658 16.29 -17.59 3.57
N GLY A 659 15.88 -17.70 4.80
CA GLY A 659 15.60 -19.00 5.42
C GLY A 659 14.27 -19.61 4.93
N GLN A 660 14.20 -20.92 4.76
CA GLN A 660 12.99 -21.60 4.27
C GLN A 660 11.79 -21.36 5.18
N LEU A 661 11.95 -21.48 6.49
CA LEU A 661 10.87 -21.25 7.46
C LEU A 661 10.53 -19.77 7.55
N THR A 662 11.54 -18.92 7.69
CA THR A 662 11.31 -17.47 7.83
C THR A 662 10.71 -16.85 6.58
N GLU A 663 11.17 -17.23 5.39
CA GLU A 663 10.64 -16.72 4.13
C GLU A 663 9.24 -17.25 3.83
N ALA A 664 8.95 -18.52 4.14
CA ALA A 664 7.63 -19.10 3.97
C ALA A 664 6.58 -18.38 4.83
N VAL A 665 6.88 -18.14 6.11
CA VAL A 665 5.96 -17.44 7.02
C VAL A 665 5.89 -15.96 6.68
N ARG A 666 6.97 -15.32 6.25
CA ARG A 666 6.95 -13.93 5.78
C ARG A 666 6.01 -13.74 4.59
N ARG A 667 5.98 -14.71 3.66
CA ARG A 667 5.07 -14.68 2.50
C ARG A 667 3.64 -15.07 2.84
N LYS A 668 3.48 -15.94 3.84
CA LYS A 668 2.18 -16.46 4.30
C LYS A 668 2.09 -16.33 5.83
N PRO A 669 1.91 -15.11 6.36
CA PRO A 669 1.89 -14.88 7.81
C PRO A 669 0.69 -15.54 8.50
N TYR A 670 -0.32 -15.92 7.71
CA TYR A 670 -1.47 -16.71 8.13
C TYR A 670 -1.37 -18.08 7.48
N SER A 671 -0.83 -19.04 8.20
CA SER A 671 -0.63 -20.39 7.68
C SER A 671 -0.54 -21.43 8.79
N VAL A 672 -0.75 -22.66 8.43
CA VAL A 672 -0.39 -23.80 9.27
C VAL A 672 1.05 -24.20 8.91
N VAL A 673 1.92 -24.18 9.89
CA VAL A 673 3.31 -24.66 9.75
C VAL A 673 3.39 -26.08 10.27
N LEU A 674 3.61 -27.03 9.38
CA LEU A 674 3.75 -28.43 9.68
C LEU A 674 5.23 -28.85 9.66
N LEU A 675 5.76 -29.16 10.82
CA LEU A 675 7.11 -29.70 11.00
C LEU A 675 6.98 -31.24 11.13
N ASP A 676 7.26 -31.94 10.05
CA ASP A 676 7.02 -33.39 9.95
C ASP A 676 8.23 -34.14 10.48
N GLU A 677 8.01 -35.22 11.25
CA GLU A 677 9.04 -36.10 11.86
C GLU A 677 10.05 -35.33 12.75
N ILE A 678 9.51 -34.51 13.71
CA ILE A 678 10.30 -33.61 14.57
C ILE A 678 11.42 -34.35 15.36
N GLU A 679 11.26 -35.66 15.66
CA GLU A 679 12.26 -36.48 16.32
C GLU A 679 13.57 -36.65 15.54
N LYS A 680 13.55 -36.39 14.25
CA LYS A 680 14.74 -36.44 13.39
C LYS A 680 15.54 -35.17 13.34
N ALA A 681 14.98 -34.07 13.85
CA ALA A 681 15.61 -32.76 13.81
C ALA A 681 16.86 -32.67 14.69
N HIS A 682 17.84 -31.90 14.22
CA HIS A 682 18.99 -31.54 15.06
C HIS A 682 18.56 -30.77 16.32
N PRO A 683 19.21 -30.92 17.47
CA PRO A 683 18.86 -30.24 18.71
C PRO A 683 18.78 -28.69 18.59
N ASP A 684 19.54 -28.07 17.70
CA ASP A 684 19.50 -26.63 17.46
C ASP A 684 18.17 -26.15 16.84
N VAL A 685 17.41 -27.00 16.16
CA VAL A 685 16.06 -26.68 15.66
C VAL A 685 15.13 -26.38 16.82
N PHE A 686 15.19 -27.14 17.89
CA PHE A 686 14.37 -26.89 19.09
C PHE A 686 14.68 -25.54 19.73
N ASN A 687 15.96 -25.11 19.72
CA ASN A 687 16.34 -23.78 20.24
C ASN A 687 15.73 -22.64 19.42
N ILE A 688 15.63 -22.81 18.08
CA ILE A 688 14.95 -21.85 17.18
C ILE A 688 13.45 -21.84 17.47
N LEU A 689 12.83 -22.99 17.60
CA LEU A 689 11.41 -23.13 17.86
C LEU A 689 11.02 -22.57 19.24
N LEU A 690 11.89 -22.63 20.25
CA LEU A 690 11.64 -21.99 21.55
C LEU A 690 11.34 -20.50 21.41
N GLN A 691 12.08 -19.77 20.59
CA GLN A 691 11.84 -18.36 20.33
C GLN A 691 10.48 -18.13 19.67
N VAL A 692 10.11 -18.99 18.74
CA VAL A 692 8.81 -18.92 18.04
C VAL A 692 7.65 -19.19 19.02
N LEU A 693 7.79 -20.21 19.88
CA LEU A 693 6.73 -20.62 20.82
C LEU A 693 6.55 -19.64 21.98
N ASP A 694 7.62 -18.93 22.41
CA ASP A 694 7.55 -17.97 23.51
C ASP A 694 7.12 -16.57 23.05
N ASP A 695 7.79 -16.06 21.99
CA ASP A 695 7.67 -14.68 21.56
C ASP A 695 6.82 -14.51 20.27
N GLY A 696 6.41 -15.60 19.63
CA GLY A 696 5.69 -15.59 18.35
C GLY A 696 6.46 -14.90 17.24
N ARG A 697 7.78 -14.84 17.32
CA ARG A 697 8.64 -14.19 16.33
C ARG A 697 9.95 -14.94 16.14
N LEU A 698 10.54 -14.78 14.97
CA LEU A 698 11.87 -15.34 14.68
C LEU A 698 12.67 -14.32 13.86
N THR A 699 13.86 -13.99 14.30
CA THR A 699 14.74 -13.09 13.56
C THR A 699 15.59 -13.87 12.57
N ASP A 700 15.54 -13.48 11.29
CA ASP A 700 16.38 -14.09 10.26
C ASP A 700 17.84 -13.59 10.33
N ASN A 701 18.74 -14.24 9.60
CA ASN A 701 20.15 -13.86 9.55
C ASN A 701 20.43 -12.51 8.87
N LYS A 702 19.42 -11.88 8.26
CA LYS A 702 19.48 -10.50 7.74
C LYS A 702 19.01 -9.48 8.77
N GLY A 703 18.70 -9.90 10.01
CA GLY A 703 18.20 -9.04 11.09
C GLY A 703 16.69 -8.71 10.98
N ARG A 704 15.95 -9.33 10.04
CA ARG A 704 14.51 -9.08 9.88
C ARG A 704 13.74 -9.98 10.82
N THR A 705 12.80 -9.42 11.56
CA THR A 705 11.90 -10.17 12.44
C THR A 705 10.69 -10.66 11.66
N VAL A 706 10.44 -11.96 11.68
CA VAL A 706 9.29 -12.62 11.06
C VAL A 706 8.26 -12.94 12.14
N ASP A 707 7.01 -12.59 11.89
CA ASP A 707 5.89 -12.73 12.83
C ASP A 707 5.19 -14.08 12.67
N PHE A 708 5.13 -14.88 13.74
CA PHE A 708 4.47 -16.18 13.84
C PHE A 708 3.18 -16.15 14.67
N ARG A 709 2.77 -15.01 15.21
CA ARG A 709 1.60 -14.88 16.10
C ARG A 709 0.29 -15.31 15.44
N ASN A 710 0.24 -15.26 14.13
CA ASN A 710 -0.92 -15.63 13.35
C ASN A 710 -0.77 -17.01 12.69
N THR A 711 0.21 -17.82 13.09
CA THR A 711 0.41 -19.16 12.58
C THR A 711 -0.06 -20.21 13.59
N ILE A 712 -0.39 -21.41 13.08
CA ILE A 712 -0.59 -22.62 13.88
C ILE A 712 0.59 -23.53 13.61
N ILE A 713 1.29 -23.94 14.68
CA ILE A 713 2.47 -24.79 14.58
C ILE A 713 2.08 -26.20 14.94
N ILE A 714 2.26 -27.12 14.00
CA ILE A 714 1.98 -28.53 14.18
C ILE A 714 3.29 -29.31 13.95
N MET A 715 3.68 -30.07 14.94
CA MET A 715 4.83 -31.00 14.88
C MET A 715 4.31 -32.42 14.86
N THR A 716 4.71 -33.22 13.89
CA THR A 716 4.35 -34.63 13.91
C THR A 716 5.50 -35.48 14.40
N SER A 717 5.19 -36.54 15.10
CA SER A 717 6.18 -37.52 15.55
C SER A 717 5.63 -38.96 15.53
N ASN A 718 6.49 -39.90 15.29
CA ASN A 718 6.23 -41.33 15.40
C ASN A 718 6.76 -41.91 16.72
N MET A 719 7.24 -41.06 17.66
CA MET A 719 7.64 -41.54 18.99
C MET A 719 6.48 -42.21 19.70
N GLY A 720 6.80 -43.30 20.40
CA GLY A 720 5.76 -44.08 21.08
C GLY A 720 4.87 -44.93 20.18
N ALA A 721 5.12 -44.99 18.85
CA ALA A 721 4.30 -45.76 17.92
C ALA A 721 4.25 -47.25 18.30
N GLN A 722 5.34 -47.83 18.80
CA GLN A 722 5.38 -49.24 19.23
C GLN A 722 4.49 -49.46 20.46
N VAL A 723 4.52 -48.58 21.46
CA VAL A 723 3.67 -48.70 22.66
C VAL A 723 2.20 -48.55 22.26
N ILE A 724 1.90 -47.63 21.36
CA ILE A 724 0.54 -47.47 20.85
C ILE A 724 0.08 -48.74 20.17
N GLN A 725 0.89 -49.35 19.30
CA GLN A 725 0.54 -50.58 18.61
C GLN A 725 0.33 -51.74 19.58
N GLU A 726 1.19 -51.94 20.56
CA GLU A 726 1.09 -53.02 21.55
C GLU A 726 -0.17 -52.88 22.41
N ASN A 727 -0.43 -51.69 22.94
CA ASN A 727 -1.56 -51.47 23.83
C ASN A 727 -2.91 -51.44 23.09
N PHE A 728 -2.92 -51.05 21.79
CA PHE A 728 -4.13 -51.10 20.95
C PHE A 728 -4.30 -52.37 20.12
N ALA A 729 -3.40 -53.35 20.23
CA ALA A 729 -3.50 -54.64 19.52
C ALA A 729 -4.88 -55.31 19.65
N PRO A 730 -5.58 -55.27 20.81
CA PRO A 730 -6.93 -55.85 20.92
C PRO A 730 -7.99 -55.14 20.06
N ALA A 731 -7.80 -53.86 19.67
CA ALA A 731 -8.72 -53.16 18.80
C ALA A 731 -8.68 -53.67 17.35
N PHE A 732 -7.55 -54.19 16.93
CA PHE A 732 -7.39 -54.76 15.59
C PHE A 732 -8.15 -56.04 15.41
N ASP A 733 -8.48 -56.74 16.52
CA ASP A 733 -9.31 -57.93 16.54
C ASP A 733 -10.83 -57.60 16.70
N GLY A 734 -11.21 -56.30 16.58
CA GLY A 734 -12.61 -55.88 16.65
C GLY A 734 -13.15 -55.61 18.07
N ASN A 735 -12.29 -55.61 19.09
CA ASN A 735 -12.66 -55.30 20.46
C ASN A 735 -12.66 -53.80 20.71
N LYS A 736 -13.66 -53.30 21.45
CA LYS A 736 -13.68 -51.89 21.91
C LYS A 736 -12.60 -51.66 22.95
N ILE A 737 -11.73 -50.67 22.75
CA ILE A 737 -10.76 -50.27 23.74
C ILE A 737 -11.45 -49.45 24.82
N SER A 738 -11.11 -49.72 26.07
CA SER A 738 -11.62 -48.94 27.19
C SER A 738 -10.89 -47.61 27.28
N PRO A 739 -11.58 -46.52 27.72
CA PRO A 739 -10.94 -45.20 27.94
C PRO A 739 -9.73 -45.28 28.88
N GLU A 740 -9.70 -46.22 29.77
CA GLU A 740 -8.57 -46.47 30.70
C GLU A 740 -7.30 -46.89 29.97
N VAL A 741 -7.42 -47.72 28.93
CA VAL A 741 -6.29 -48.16 28.09
C VAL A 741 -5.77 -47.01 27.27
N VAL A 742 -6.65 -46.19 26.73
CA VAL A 742 -6.28 -44.99 25.97
C VAL A 742 -5.48 -44.02 26.84
N GLU A 743 -5.96 -43.70 28.05
CA GLU A 743 -5.27 -42.79 28.96
C GLU A 743 -3.95 -43.37 29.49
N LYS A 744 -3.92 -44.65 29.80
CA LYS A 744 -2.66 -45.34 30.18
C LYS A 744 -1.63 -45.25 29.05
N THR A 745 -2.02 -45.56 27.82
CA THR A 745 -1.11 -45.49 26.66
C THR A 745 -0.63 -44.05 26.42
N ARG A 746 -1.48 -43.08 26.57
CA ARG A 746 -1.14 -41.67 26.46
C ARG A 746 -0.04 -41.28 27.48
N LEU A 747 -0.20 -41.67 28.72
CA LEU A 747 0.78 -41.40 29.75
C LEU A 747 2.14 -42.07 29.45
N GLU A 748 2.15 -43.32 29.01
CA GLU A 748 3.38 -44.06 28.64
C GLU A 748 4.10 -43.41 27.45
N VAL A 749 3.34 -42.95 26.45
CA VAL A 749 3.91 -42.24 25.28
C VAL A 749 4.46 -40.86 25.67
N ILE A 750 3.79 -40.14 26.57
CA ILE A 750 4.27 -38.86 27.09
C ILE A 750 5.57 -39.06 27.90
N GLU A 751 5.68 -40.15 28.67
CA GLU A 751 6.92 -40.45 29.39
C GLU A 751 8.08 -40.71 28.42
N GLN A 752 7.86 -41.46 27.35
CA GLN A 752 8.88 -41.65 26.31
C GLN A 752 9.28 -40.31 25.63
N LEU A 753 8.30 -39.44 25.36
CA LEU A 753 8.55 -38.13 24.78
C LEU A 753 9.45 -37.27 25.72
N LYS A 754 9.19 -37.31 27.06
CA LYS A 754 9.99 -36.60 28.06
C LYS A 754 11.45 -37.11 28.16
N MET A 755 11.70 -38.35 27.79
CA MET A 755 13.07 -38.86 27.75
C MET A 755 13.87 -38.37 26.53
N GLN A 756 13.21 -38.02 25.44
CA GLN A 756 13.86 -37.64 24.18
C GLN A 756 13.87 -36.10 23.95
N LEU A 757 12.86 -35.42 24.40
CA LEU A 757 12.74 -33.96 24.24
C LEU A 757 12.97 -33.26 25.57
N LYS A 758 13.62 -32.07 25.50
CA LYS A 758 13.90 -31.29 26.70
C LYS A 758 12.58 -30.84 27.36
N PRO A 759 12.49 -30.93 28.71
CA PRO A 759 11.29 -30.46 29.43
C PRO A 759 10.94 -29.00 29.14
N GLU A 760 11.95 -28.17 28.90
CA GLU A 760 11.80 -26.76 28.57
C GLU A 760 11.02 -26.55 27.27
N PHE A 761 11.24 -27.38 26.26
CA PHE A 761 10.51 -27.34 25.00
C PHE A 761 9.06 -27.83 25.15
N LEU A 762 8.87 -28.94 25.85
CA LEU A 762 7.54 -29.51 26.07
C LEU A 762 6.61 -28.62 26.85
N ASN A 763 7.12 -27.84 27.82
CA ASN A 763 6.31 -26.92 28.62
C ASN A 763 5.84 -25.68 27.83
N ARG A 764 6.29 -25.47 26.60
CA ARG A 764 5.89 -24.35 25.75
C ARG A 764 4.90 -24.74 24.66
N ILE A 765 4.61 -26.01 24.57
CA ILE A 765 3.63 -26.57 23.64
C ILE A 765 2.25 -26.54 24.30
N ASP A 766 1.26 -26.03 23.59
CA ASP A 766 -0.09 -25.88 24.13
C ASP A 766 -0.75 -27.24 24.35
N GLU A 767 -0.61 -28.17 23.40
CA GLU A 767 -1.24 -29.50 23.53
C GLU A 767 -0.38 -30.60 22.87
N ILE A 768 -0.30 -31.73 23.57
CA ILE A 768 0.30 -32.98 23.08
C ILE A 768 -0.83 -33.94 22.80
N VAL A 769 -1.04 -34.23 21.52
CA VAL A 769 -2.19 -34.98 21.04
C VAL A 769 -1.77 -36.35 20.52
N MET A 770 -2.36 -37.41 21.08
CA MET A 770 -2.16 -38.80 20.63
C MET A 770 -3.23 -39.14 19.60
N PHE A 771 -2.81 -39.57 18.42
CA PHE A 771 -3.65 -40.14 17.37
C PHE A 771 -3.88 -41.62 17.61
N GLU A 772 -5.12 -41.99 17.56
CA GLU A 772 -5.52 -43.38 17.74
C GLU A 772 -5.34 -44.20 16.46
N PRO A 773 -5.05 -45.51 16.55
CA PRO A 773 -5.05 -46.36 15.37
C PRO A 773 -6.42 -46.42 14.72
N LEU A 774 -6.48 -46.46 13.39
CA LEU A 774 -7.73 -46.54 12.63
C LEU A 774 -8.40 -47.88 12.74
N THR A 775 -9.70 -47.90 12.96
CA THR A 775 -10.52 -49.12 12.94
C THR A 775 -10.89 -49.53 11.51
N HIS A 776 -11.38 -50.76 11.33
CA HIS A 776 -11.91 -51.19 10.02
C HIS A 776 -13.06 -50.32 9.52
N GLU A 777 -13.88 -49.82 10.42
CA GLU A 777 -14.99 -48.91 10.08
C GLU A 777 -14.45 -47.57 9.56
N ASP A 778 -13.41 -47.06 10.21
CA ASP A 778 -12.74 -45.82 9.80
C ASP A 778 -12.10 -45.93 8.42
N ILE A 779 -11.46 -47.07 8.15
CA ILE A 779 -10.89 -47.35 6.81
C ILE A 779 -12.00 -47.36 5.75
N GLY A 780 -13.17 -47.93 6.07
CA GLY A 780 -14.33 -47.87 5.18
C GLY A 780 -14.78 -46.44 4.85
N ARG A 781 -14.81 -45.55 5.87
CA ARG A 781 -15.12 -44.12 5.67
C ARG A 781 -14.05 -43.44 4.85
N ILE A 782 -12.77 -43.75 5.06
CA ILE A 782 -11.65 -43.22 4.26
C ILE A 782 -11.77 -43.65 2.80
N VAL A 783 -12.18 -44.90 2.52
CA VAL A 783 -12.45 -45.36 1.15
C VAL A 783 -13.53 -44.48 0.51
N ASP A 784 -14.65 -44.20 1.21
CA ASP A 784 -15.70 -43.32 0.70
C ASP A 784 -15.17 -41.91 0.34
N ILE A 785 -14.36 -41.29 1.20
CA ILE A 785 -13.76 -39.97 0.94
C ILE A 785 -12.90 -40.04 -0.32
N GLN A 786 -12.01 -41.03 -0.44
CA GLN A 786 -11.12 -41.16 -1.59
C GLN A 786 -11.88 -41.51 -2.88
N MET A 787 -12.92 -42.30 -2.82
CA MET A 787 -13.78 -42.60 -3.98
C MET A 787 -14.61 -41.40 -4.40
N ASN A 788 -15.03 -40.53 -3.47
CA ASN A 788 -15.71 -39.30 -3.81
C ASN A 788 -14.77 -38.32 -4.54
N ILE A 789 -13.48 -38.31 -4.24
CA ILE A 789 -12.49 -37.52 -5.00
C ILE A 789 -12.41 -38.03 -6.44
N VAL A 790 -12.35 -39.37 -6.63
CA VAL A 790 -12.34 -39.97 -7.96
C VAL A 790 -13.64 -39.68 -8.72
N ARG A 791 -14.80 -39.74 -8.02
CA ARG A 791 -16.10 -39.38 -8.58
C ARG A 791 -16.16 -37.95 -9.09
N LYS A 792 -15.62 -36.98 -8.34
CA LYS A 792 -15.53 -35.58 -8.78
C LYS A 792 -14.70 -35.41 -10.04
N LEU A 793 -13.51 -36.03 -10.10
CA LEU A 793 -12.63 -35.97 -11.28
C LEU A 793 -13.28 -36.58 -12.53
N LEU A 794 -14.06 -37.65 -12.38
CA LEU A 794 -14.76 -38.27 -13.50
C LEU A 794 -15.96 -37.43 -13.95
N LYS A 795 -16.66 -36.78 -13.03
CA LYS A 795 -17.78 -35.87 -13.34
C LYS A 795 -17.34 -34.68 -14.20
N GLU A 796 -16.15 -34.17 -14.01
CA GLU A 796 -15.56 -33.14 -14.88
C GLU A 796 -15.41 -33.61 -16.35
N ASN A 797 -15.31 -34.92 -16.54
CA ASN A 797 -15.27 -35.56 -17.86
C ASN A 797 -16.63 -36.12 -18.32
N ASN A 798 -17.75 -35.74 -17.67
CA ASN A 798 -19.09 -36.23 -17.91
C ASN A 798 -19.24 -37.74 -17.76
N ILE A 799 -18.56 -38.31 -16.77
CA ILE A 799 -18.65 -39.74 -16.45
C ILE A 799 -19.14 -39.89 -15.02
N GLU A 800 -20.25 -40.60 -14.83
CA GLU A 800 -20.76 -40.91 -13.48
C GLU A 800 -20.18 -42.22 -12.97
N LEU A 801 -19.80 -42.26 -11.69
CA LEU A 801 -19.19 -43.39 -11.01
C LEU A 801 -19.99 -43.73 -9.77
N ASP A 802 -20.34 -45.05 -9.64
CA ASP A 802 -20.89 -45.62 -8.40
C ASP A 802 -20.17 -46.89 -8.01
N TYR A 803 -20.28 -47.30 -6.75
CA TYR A 803 -19.66 -48.50 -6.24
C TYR A 803 -20.54 -49.20 -5.21
N THR A 804 -20.45 -50.55 -5.17
CA THR A 804 -21.21 -51.36 -4.24
C THR A 804 -20.53 -51.45 -2.88
N LYS A 805 -21.31 -51.85 -1.87
CA LYS A 805 -20.75 -52.14 -0.52
C LYS A 805 -19.66 -53.19 -0.55
N LYS A 806 -19.76 -54.20 -1.43
CA LYS A 806 -18.74 -55.25 -1.59
C LYS A 806 -17.43 -54.67 -2.13
N ALA A 807 -17.50 -53.81 -3.11
CA ALA A 807 -16.31 -53.13 -3.65
C ALA A 807 -15.63 -52.27 -2.57
N LYS A 808 -16.42 -51.54 -1.76
CA LYS A 808 -15.90 -50.76 -0.63
C LYS A 808 -15.17 -51.64 0.39
N GLU A 809 -15.78 -52.74 0.82
CA GLU A 809 -15.20 -53.69 1.78
C GLU A 809 -13.94 -54.35 1.21
N TRP A 810 -13.93 -54.69 -0.10
CA TRP A 810 -12.76 -55.26 -0.76
C TRP A 810 -11.59 -54.24 -0.78
N ILE A 811 -11.85 -53.00 -1.16
CA ILE A 811 -10.84 -51.91 -1.18
C ILE A 811 -10.32 -51.67 0.25
N ALA A 812 -11.20 -51.61 1.24
CA ALA A 812 -10.84 -51.43 2.64
C ALA A 812 -9.92 -52.55 3.16
N ARG A 813 -10.26 -53.79 2.83
CA ARG A 813 -9.46 -54.98 3.24
C ARG A 813 -8.06 -55.00 2.63
N ILE A 814 -7.92 -54.67 1.33
CA ILE A 814 -6.64 -54.65 0.63
C ILE A 814 -5.83 -53.40 0.97
N GLY A 815 -6.54 -52.30 1.21
CA GLY A 815 -5.94 -51.01 1.51
C GLY A 815 -5.58 -50.79 2.98
N TYR A 816 -5.89 -51.69 3.88
CA TYR A 816 -5.55 -51.60 5.29
C TYR A 816 -4.30 -52.43 5.64
N ASP A 817 -3.40 -51.77 6.36
CA ASP A 817 -2.21 -52.37 6.95
C ASP A 817 -2.05 -51.86 8.39
N PRO A 818 -2.01 -52.74 9.40
CA PRO A 818 -1.84 -52.33 10.80
C PRO A 818 -0.60 -51.44 11.08
N LEU A 819 0.47 -51.58 10.29
CA LEU A 819 1.71 -50.83 10.41
C LEU A 819 1.66 -49.47 9.69
N TYR A 820 0.99 -49.42 8.55
CA TYR A 820 0.97 -48.26 7.66
C TYR A 820 -0.39 -47.53 7.65
N GLY A 821 -1.37 -48.00 8.45
CA GLY A 821 -2.69 -47.40 8.56
C GLY A 821 -3.44 -47.33 7.22
N ALA A 822 -4.00 -46.17 6.93
CA ALA A 822 -4.73 -45.90 5.69
C ALA A 822 -3.84 -45.48 4.49
N ARG A 823 -2.51 -45.42 4.64
CA ARG A 823 -1.59 -45.00 3.57
C ARG A 823 -1.70 -45.86 2.31
N PRO A 824 -1.88 -47.22 2.41
CA PRO A 824 -2.07 -48.06 1.25
C PRO A 824 -3.40 -47.87 0.52
N VAL A 825 -4.48 -47.36 1.17
CA VAL A 825 -5.82 -47.16 0.57
C VAL A 825 -5.75 -46.38 -0.73
N LYS A 826 -5.06 -45.25 -0.70
CA LYS A 826 -4.92 -44.39 -1.89
C LYS A 826 -4.20 -45.11 -3.03
N ARG A 827 -3.17 -45.91 -2.71
CA ARG A 827 -2.45 -46.73 -3.71
C ARG A 827 -3.32 -47.84 -4.28
N THR A 828 -4.13 -48.44 -3.43
CA THR A 828 -5.10 -49.52 -3.83
C THR A 828 -6.13 -48.94 -4.80
N ILE A 829 -6.74 -47.79 -4.48
CA ILE A 829 -7.67 -47.09 -5.37
C ILE A 829 -6.97 -46.69 -6.68
N GLN A 830 -5.77 -46.14 -6.61
CA GLN A 830 -5.00 -45.77 -7.80
C GLN A 830 -4.75 -46.97 -8.70
N ARG A 831 -4.34 -48.09 -8.11
CA ARG A 831 -3.94 -49.32 -8.84
C ARG A 831 -5.12 -50.05 -9.43
N TYR A 832 -6.18 -50.25 -8.64
CA TYR A 832 -7.26 -51.18 -9.00
C TYR A 832 -8.52 -50.46 -9.52
N VAL A 833 -8.64 -49.14 -9.27
CA VAL A 833 -9.79 -48.37 -9.74
C VAL A 833 -9.36 -47.40 -10.84
N VAL A 834 -8.49 -46.44 -10.53
CA VAL A 834 -8.14 -45.31 -11.44
C VAL A 834 -7.44 -45.85 -12.70
N ASN A 835 -6.45 -46.76 -12.56
CA ASN A 835 -5.73 -47.29 -13.70
C ASN A 835 -6.62 -48.12 -14.65
N ASP A 836 -7.55 -48.91 -14.11
CA ASP A 836 -8.45 -49.74 -14.92
C ASP A 836 -9.54 -48.86 -15.59
N LEU A 837 -10.07 -47.84 -14.88
CA LEU A 837 -10.95 -46.85 -15.48
C LEU A 837 -10.26 -46.09 -16.61
N SER A 838 -9.03 -45.65 -16.40
CA SER A 838 -8.27 -44.93 -17.42
C SER A 838 -8.09 -45.74 -18.70
N LYS A 839 -7.77 -47.05 -18.57
CA LYS A 839 -7.65 -47.94 -19.76
C LYS A 839 -8.98 -48.10 -20.51
N ARG A 840 -10.09 -48.26 -19.80
CA ARG A 840 -11.42 -48.40 -20.41
C ARG A 840 -11.89 -47.12 -21.09
N ILE A 841 -11.64 -45.94 -20.45
CA ILE A 841 -11.96 -44.65 -21.04
C ILE A 841 -11.15 -44.42 -22.35
N LEU A 842 -9.84 -44.74 -22.33
CA LEU A 842 -9.00 -44.62 -23.52
C LEU A 842 -9.34 -45.61 -24.61
N ALA A 843 -9.80 -46.82 -24.26
CA ALA A 843 -10.27 -47.82 -25.21
C ALA A 843 -11.63 -47.48 -25.82
N GLY A 844 -12.37 -46.50 -25.29
CA GLY A 844 -13.71 -46.17 -25.75
C GLY A 844 -14.79 -47.15 -25.24
N ASP A 845 -14.46 -48.00 -24.27
CA ASP A 845 -15.36 -49.05 -23.72
C ASP A 845 -16.31 -48.49 -22.63
N VAL A 846 -16.42 -47.18 -22.49
CA VAL A 846 -17.26 -46.51 -21.47
C VAL A 846 -18.44 -45.81 -22.15
N ASN A 847 -19.64 -46.25 -21.79
CA ASN A 847 -20.85 -45.56 -22.19
C ASN A 847 -21.08 -44.35 -21.21
N ARG A 848 -21.06 -43.13 -21.72
CA ARG A 848 -21.20 -41.91 -20.90
C ARG A 848 -22.65 -41.60 -20.51
N GLU A 849 -23.61 -42.35 -21.06
CA GLU A 849 -25.03 -42.16 -20.75
C GLU A 849 -25.47 -42.98 -19.50
N HIS A 850 -24.64 -43.89 -19.06
CA HIS A 850 -24.90 -44.72 -17.90
C HIS A 850 -23.77 -44.64 -16.88
N PRO A 851 -24.05 -44.66 -15.55
CA PRO A 851 -23.01 -44.66 -14.54
C PRO A 851 -22.17 -45.92 -14.56
N ILE A 852 -20.87 -45.82 -14.36
CA ILE A 852 -20.01 -46.97 -14.16
C ILE A 852 -20.20 -47.44 -12.73
N VAL A 853 -20.61 -48.71 -12.54
CA VAL A 853 -20.77 -49.35 -11.22
C VAL A 853 -19.64 -50.29 -10.96
N ILE A 854 -18.84 -50.02 -9.90
CA ILE A 854 -17.80 -50.90 -9.43
C ILE A 854 -18.37 -51.90 -8.45
N ASP A 855 -18.18 -53.18 -8.73
CA ASP A 855 -18.57 -54.28 -7.85
C ASP A 855 -17.32 -55.11 -7.52
N ALA A 856 -17.41 -56.03 -6.55
CA ALA A 856 -16.33 -56.94 -6.20
C ALA A 856 -16.81 -58.39 -6.17
N ASP A 857 -16.00 -59.27 -6.73
CA ASP A 857 -16.15 -60.71 -6.66
C ASP A 857 -14.95 -61.40 -5.99
N ALA A 858 -14.86 -62.72 -6.08
CA ALA A 858 -13.77 -63.46 -5.43
C ALA A 858 -12.38 -63.13 -6.01
N ASP A 859 -12.32 -62.74 -7.30
CA ASP A 859 -11.11 -62.53 -8.04
C ASP A 859 -10.63 -61.06 -8.10
N GLY A 860 -11.50 -60.11 -7.75
CA GLY A 860 -11.16 -58.66 -7.76
C GLY A 860 -12.33 -57.72 -7.95
N LEU A 861 -12.02 -56.48 -8.42
CA LEU A 861 -12.99 -55.45 -8.78
C LEU A 861 -13.52 -55.68 -10.21
N THR A 862 -14.84 -55.61 -10.36
CA THR A 862 -15.51 -55.69 -11.66
C THR A 862 -16.21 -54.38 -11.95
N PHE A 863 -16.17 -53.96 -13.22
CA PHE A 863 -16.71 -52.68 -13.70
C PHE A 863 -17.88 -52.97 -14.65
N LYS A 864 -19.05 -52.49 -14.30
CA LYS A 864 -20.29 -52.60 -15.09
C LYS A 864 -20.69 -51.20 -15.55
N ASN A 865 -20.93 -51.04 -16.88
CA ASN A 865 -21.37 -49.78 -17.44
C ASN A 865 -22.48 -49.98 -18.45
#